data_e51cd9b0e040ef2d28e7e003973bc2ad
#
_entry.id   e51cd9b0e040ef2d28e7e003973bc2ad
#
_cell.length_a   1.000
_cell.length_b   1.000
_cell.length_c   1.000
_cell.angle_alpha   90.00
_cell.angle_beta   90.00
_cell.angle_gamma   90.00
#
_symmetry.space_group_name_H-M   'P 1'
#
loop_
_entity.id
_entity.type
_entity.pdbx_description
1 polymer ?
#
loop_
_entity_poly.entity_id
_entity_poly.type
_entity_poly.pdbx_seq_one_letter_code
_entity_poly.pdbx_strand_id
1 'polypeptide(L)'
;MAYLTVFPDMLAGAAGDLVGIGSQLAAANTAAIGPTTTVLAAGADEVSAAIAAVFSGHGQAYQVLSAQVAAFHQRFVEALNAGAQSYVGAEAANATPLQTLEQEALGIINAPTQALVGRPLIGNGANGTAANPNGGDGGLLYGNGGNGFTQTGNNNVAGGNGGNAGLIGNGGAGGGGGTAFAGGNGGHGGLLYGNGGAGGIGGDGTGNGFGSLSGGGNGGSGGGAGLWGVGGAGGNGGAGGSPTVPGHAGGNGGNGGISGAGGVFGNGGAGGNGGIGGTGGTGGNGGIGGNGAAGGAGGLWGDGGVGGNGAVGGNSGGGFGVMNDGGSGGHGGDARLFGNGGNGGAGAVGGAGGNGADGGIGGQFFGNGGDGGAGGIGTAGLAGSGGTGGSAVGLVGNGGTGGAGGIGPIGGAGGNGGGGGVIGNGGNGGAGGAASATVGTPAPGTGGNGGAAGLFGDGGNGGAGAPGLSGLGGAGGRGGYLIGSGGNGGAGAGGGDGGYLSGNGGNGGDGVIVGLGSAGGAGGNALGLFGHGGAGGAGGYDVTTQAGLTGGNGGVGGKLIGNGGLGGDGGIGLAGTGGNGGNGGDAVGVIGNGGVGGAGGVGAFGSGGTGGNGGAGGAVGNGGAGGDAGSSGNLSPAGGGKGGNAKLVGNGGDGGAGVFGGLGGDGGTGGQLFGNMGLNGPA
;
A
#
# COMPACT_ATOMS: atom_id res chain seq x y z
N MET A 1 -16.71 0.12 -51.56
CA MET A 1 -15.36 -0.33 -51.90
C MET A 1 -14.89 -1.23 -50.78
N ALA A 2 -14.48 -2.46 -51.06
CA ALA A 2 -13.92 -3.34 -50.02
C ALA A 2 -12.48 -2.89 -49.75
N TYR A 3 -12.18 -2.55 -48.53
CA TYR A 3 -10.81 -2.25 -48.11
C TYR A 3 -10.08 -3.58 -47.88
N LEU A 4 -9.03 -3.82 -48.66
CA LEU A 4 -8.10 -4.95 -48.43
C LEU A 4 -7.02 -4.41 -47.49
N THR A 5 -6.98 -4.91 -46.26
CA THR A 5 -5.90 -4.62 -45.32
C THR A 5 -4.83 -5.71 -45.49
N VAL A 6 -3.67 -5.32 -45.97
CA VAL A 6 -2.49 -6.23 -46.10
C VAL A 6 -1.47 -5.81 -45.06
N PHE A 7 -0.84 -6.78 -44.41
CA PHE A 7 0.26 -6.58 -43.50
C PHE A 7 1.57 -7.01 -44.14
N PRO A 8 2.32 -6.11 -44.83
CA PRO A 8 3.52 -6.45 -45.61
C PRO A 8 4.59 -7.16 -44.79
N ASP A 9 4.74 -6.76 -43.50
CA ASP A 9 5.73 -7.40 -42.59
C ASP A 9 5.40 -8.85 -42.30
N MET A 10 4.13 -9.23 -42.19
CA MET A 10 3.71 -10.62 -42.04
C MET A 10 3.98 -11.42 -43.29
N LEU A 11 3.79 -10.81 -44.47
CA LEU A 11 4.06 -11.44 -45.75
C LEU A 11 5.55 -11.67 -45.95
N ALA A 12 6.39 -10.70 -45.62
CA ALA A 12 7.83 -10.78 -45.60
C ALA A 12 8.35 -11.84 -44.59
N GLY A 13 7.74 -11.88 -43.40
CA GLY A 13 8.04 -12.94 -42.41
C GLY A 13 7.75 -14.34 -42.94
N ALA A 14 6.56 -14.54 -43.53
CA ALA A 14 6.19 -15.84 -44.14
C ALA A 14 7.13 -16.23 -45.28
N ALA A 15 7.58 -15.26 -46.09
CA ALA A 15 8.60 -15.52 -47.11
C ALA A 15 9.93 -15.97 -46.50
N GLY A 16 10.36 -15.38 -45.39
CA GLY A 16 11.54 -15.78 -44.61
C GLY A 16 11.44 -17.19 -44.05
N ASP A 17 10.28 -17.57 -43.50
CA ASP A 17 10.03 -18.92 -43.00
C ASP A 17 10.10 -19.97 -44.12
N LEU A 18 9.53 -19.64 -45.30
CA LEU A 18 9.62 -20.48 -46.47
C LEU A 18 11.08 -20.69 -46.97
N VAL A 19 11.93 -19.66 -46.92
CA VAL A 19 13.38 -19.81 -47.21
C VAL A 19 14.02 -20.83 -46.24
N GLY A 20 13.68 -20.73 -44.95
CA GLY A 20 14.15 -21.67 -43.93
C GLY A 20 13.74 -23.12 -44.22
N ILE A 21 12.46 -23.35 -44.59
CA ILE A 21 11.94 -24.66 -44.97
C ILE A 21 12.67 -25.19 -46.22
N GLY A 22 12.86 -24.34 -47.24
CA GLY A 22 13.57 -24.69 -48.46
C GLY A 22 15.01 -25.13 -48.19
N SER A 23 15.73 -24.43 -47.31
CA SER A 23 17.11 -24.79 -46.96
C SER A 23 17.20 -26.11 -46.19
N GLN A 24 16.28 -26.37 -45.26
CA GLN A 24 16.21 -27.65 -44.55
C GLN A 24 15.89 -28.84 -45.48
N LEU A 25 14.94 -28.64 -46.39
CA LEU A 25 14.59 -29.66 -47.40
C LEU A 25 15.77 -29.95 -48.33
N ALA A 26 16.50 -28.94 -48.81
CA ALA A 26 17.68 -29.08 -49.62
C ALA A 26 18.80 -29.86 -48.90
N ALA A 27 19.04 -29.55 -47.61
CA ALA A 27 20.00 -30.27 -46.78
C ALA A 27 19.62 -31.75 -46.61
N ALA A 28 18.34 -32.04 -46.32
CA ALA A 28 17.82 -33.41 -46.18
C ALA A 28 17.94 -34.20 -47.49
N ASN A 29 17.58 -33.60 -48.63
CA ASN A 29 17.69 -34.21 -49.94
C ASN A 29 19.15 -34.48 -50.30
N THR A 30 20.08 -33.58 -50.00
CA THR A 30 21.51 -33.77 -50.22
C THR A 30 22.06 -34.95 -49.38
N ALA A 31 21.64 -35.05 -48.11
CA ALA A 31 22.04 -36.17 -47.26
C ALA A 31 21.48 -37.52 -47.74
N ALA A 32 20.31 -37.53 -48.42
CA ALA A 32 19.68 -38.72 -48.95
C ALA A 32 20.30 -39.24 -50.32
N ILE A 33 21.08 -38.42 -51.04
CA ILE A 33 21.60 -38.76 -52.34
C ILE A 33 22.40 -40.08 -52.28
N GLY A 34 23.44 -40.15 -51.46
CA GLY A 34 24.33 -41.31 -51.37
C GLY A 34 23.58 -42.61 -51.06
N PRO A 35 22.83 -42.70 -49.96
CA PRO A 35 22.18 -43.95 -49.56
C PRO A 35 21.03 -44.43 -50.50
N THR A 36 20.43 -43.49 -51.30
CA THR A 36 19.25 -43.81 -52.12
C THR A 36 19.57 -44.02 -53.62
N THR A 37 20.62 -43.38 -54.17
CA THR A 37 20.96 -43.47 -55.59
C THR A 37 22.01 -44.54 -55.89
N THR A 38 22.71 -45.03 -54.86
CA THR A 38 23.75 -46.08 -55.00
C THR A 38 23.43 -47.24 -54.04
N VAL A 39 22.26 -47.84 -54.22
CA VAL A 39 21.84 -49.03 -53.45
C VAL A 39 22.63 -50.25 -53.86
N LEU A 40 23.34 -50.86 -52.91
CA LEU A 40 24.07 -52.10 -53.13
C LEU A 40 23.13 -53.31 -53.16
N ALA A 41 23.36 -54.25 -54.05
CA ALA A 41 22.63 -55.49 -54.08
C ALA A 41 22.83 -56.28 -52.77
N ALA A 42 21.78 -56.84 -52.21
CA ALA A 42 21.80 -57.55 -50.93
C ALA A 42 22.48 -58.93 -51.05
N GLY A 43 22.59 -59.49 -52.27
CA GLY A 43 23.25 -60.73 -52.62
C GLY A 43 23.87 -60.66 -54.02
N ALA A 44 24.71 -61.66 -54.37
CA ALA A 44 25.34 -61.75 -55.68
C ALA A 44 24.45 -62.50 -56.72
N ASP A 45 23.13 -62.28 -56.68
CA ASP A 45 22.12 -62.86 -57.54
C ASP A 45 21.42 -61.81 -58.39
N GLU A 46 20.85 -62.25 -59.53
CA GLU A 46 20.24 -61.37 -60.53
C GLU A 46 19.00 -60.64 -59.98
N VAL A 47 18.29 -61.21 -59.02
CA VAL A 47 17.09 -60.61 -58.41
C VAL A 47 17.50 -59.47 -57.49
N SER A 48 18.49 -59.71 -56.63
CA SER A 48 19.03 -58.67 -55.74
C SER A 48 19.62 -57.49 -56.52
N ALA A 49 20.32 -57.78 -57.63
CA ALA A 49 20.87 -56.77 -58.54
C ALA A 49 19.75 -55.94 -59.23
N ALA A 50 18.71 -56.63 -59.73
CA ALA A 50 17.57 -55.96 -60.34
C ALA A 50 16.77 -55.05 -59.35
N ILE A 51 16.56 -55.51 -58.14
CA ILE A 51 15.90 -54.72 -57.07
C ILE A 51 16.74 -53.49 -56.73
N ALA A 52 18.06 -53.64 -56.56
CA ALA A 52 18.95 -52.51 -56.28
C ALA A 52 18.94 -51.48 -57.42
N ALA A 53 18.89 -51.91 -58.65
CA ALA A 53 18.79 -51.05 -59.83
C ALA A 53 17.45 -50.28 -59.88
N VAL A 54 16.32 -50.92 -59.54
CA VAL A 54 15.01 -50.27 -59.48
C VAL A 54 14.99 -49.18 -58.39
N PHE A 55 15.50 -49.47 -57.19
CA PHE A 55 15.54 -48.46 -56.09
C PHE A 55 16.51 -47.32 -56.43
N SER A 56 17.70 -47.62 -56.97
CA SER A 56 18.64 -46.59 -57.41
C SER A 56 18.05 -45.70 -58.51
N GLY A 57 17.35 -46.28 -59.45
CA GLY A 57 16.64 -45.56 -60.53
C GLY A 57 15.52 -44.67 -59.98
N HIS A 58 14.76 -45.18 -59.02
CA HIS A 58 13.73 -44.34 -58.31
C HIS A 58 14.35 -43.20 -57.49
N GLY A 59 15.47 -43.48 -56.81
CA GLY A 59 16.22 -42.40 -56.08
C GLY A 59 16.72 -41.30 -57.01
N GLN A 60 17.26 -41.70 -58.24
CA GLN A 60 17.66 -40.72 -59.27
C GLN A 60 16.48 -39.89 -59.79
N ALA A 61 15.34 -40.55 -60.08
CA ALA A 61 14.13 -39.88 -60.56
C ALA A 61 13.60 -38.86 -59.47
N TYR A 62 13.66 -39.28 -58.22
CA TYR A 62 13.32 -38.35 -57.07
C TYR A 62 14.25 -37.15 -57.02
N GLN A 63 15.56 -37.29 -57.25
CA GLN A 63 16.48 -36.15 -57.24
C GLN A 63 16.18 -35.14 -58.36
N VAL A 64 15.80 -35.63 -59.57
CA VAL A 64 15.35 -34.72 -60.64
C VAL A 64 14.11 -33.96 -60.27
N LEU A 65 13.12 -34.65 -59.67
CA LEU A 65 11.90 -33.97 -59.15
C LEU A 65 12.21 -32.97 -58.03
N SER A 66 13.07 -33.33 -57.09
CA SER A 66 13.52 -32.48 -56.00
C SER A 66 14.16 -31.16 -56.50
N ALA A 67 15.00 -31.23 -57.55
CA ALA A 67 15.58 -30.05 -58.16
C ALA A 67 14.51 -29.15 -58.82
N GLN A 68 13.47 -29.71 -59.43
CA GLN A 68 12.36 -28.93 -59.97
C GLN A 68 11.53 -28.26 -58.88
N VAL A 69 11.26 -28.97 -57.78
CA VAL A 69 10.55 -28.43 -56.61
C VAL A 69 11.36 -27.31 -55.98
N ALA A 70 12.67 -27.46 -55.82
CA ALA A 70 13.54 -26.41 -55.29
C ALA A 70 13.50 -25.13 -56.17
N ALA A 71 13.58 -25.29 -57.49
CA ALA A 71 13.46 -24.14 -58.42
C ALA A 71 12.07 -23.45 -58.36
N PHE A 72 11.00 -24.25 -58.22
CA PHE A 72 9.66 -23.69 -58.03
C PHE A 72 9.56 -22.95 -56.70
N HIS A 73 10.04 -23.55 -55.62
CA HIS A 73 10.02 -22.96 -54.29
C HIS A 73 10.75 -21.61 -54.25
N GLN A 74 11.94 -21.52 -54.86
CA GLN A 74 12.69 -20.27 -54.94
C GLN A 74 11.89 -19.17 -55.69
N ARG A 75 11.30 -19.51 -56.85
CA ARG A 75 10.47 -18.54 -57.61
C ARG A 75 9.23 -18.11 -56.84
N PHE A 76 8.64 -19.01 -56.06
CA PHE A 76 7.50 -18.70 -55.22
C PHE A 76 7.87 -17.71 -54.12
N VAL A 77 8.99 -17.92 -53.43
CA VAL A 77 9.51 -17.01 -52.41
C VAL A 77 9.85 -15.63 -52.99
N GLU A 78 10.49 -15.59 -54.18
CA GLU A 78 10.78 -14.35 -54.90
C GLU A 78 9.50 -13.58 -55.26
N ALA A 79 8.47 -14.28 -55.75
CA ALA A 79 7.18 -13.68 -56.08
C ALA A 79 6.46 -13.14 -54.84
N LEU A 80 6.54 -13.84 -53.69
CA LEU A 80 5.97 -13.43 -52.43
C LEU A 80 6.64 -12.14 -51.88
N ASN A 81 7.98 -12.11 -51.95
CA ASN A 81 8.76 -10.93 -51.57
C ASN A 81 8.48 -9.74 -52.50
N ALA A 82 8.39 -9.92 -53.81
CA ALA A 82 8.05 -8.88 -54.75
C ALA A 82 6.62 -8.34 -54.52
N GLY A 83 5.68 -9.22 -54.16
CA GLY A 83 4.33 -8.84 -53.75
C GLY A 83 4.34 -7.98 -52.50
N ALA A 84 5.06 -8.36 -51.44
CA ALA A 84 5.20 -7.59 -50.22
C ALA A 84 5.78 -6.19 -50.50
N GLN A 85 6.85 -6.08 -51.27
CA GLN A 85 7.45 -4.82 -51.68
C GLN A 85 6.52 -3.93 -52.50
N SER A 86 5.70 -4.53 -53.37
CA SER A 86 4.72 -3.80 -54.15
C SER A 86 3.66 -3.14 -53.26
N TYR A 87 3.19 -3.81 -52.22
CA TYR A 87 2.27 -3.23 -51.25
C TYR A 87 2.93 -2.12 -50.44
N VAL A 88 4.15 -2.28 -49.92
CA VAL A 88 4.93 -1.24 -49.23
C VAL A 88 5.10 -0.01 -50.14
N GLY A 89 5.46 -0.22 -51.40
CA GLY A 89 5.59 0.87 -52.36
C GLY A 89 4.27 1.60 -52.64
N ALA A 90 3.16 0.88 -52.72
CA ALA A 90 1.85 1.46 -52.91
C ALA A 90 1.37 2.26 -51.69
N GLU A 91 1.63 1.78 -50.47
CA GLU A 91 1.34 2.51 -49.24
C GLU A 91 2.19 3.76 -49.13
N ALA A 92 3.49 3.69 -49.40
CA ALA A 92 4.38 4.86 -49.42
C ALA A 92 3.96 5.89 -50.47
N ALA A 93 3.56 5.47 -51.67
CA ALA A 93 3.10 6.35 -52.71
C ALA A 93 1.78 7.05 -52.38
N ASN A 94 0.88 6.40 -51.64
CA ASN A 94 -0.38 6.97 -51.21
C ASN A 94 -0.26 7.88 -49.97
N ALA A 95 0.69 7.60 -49.05
CA ALA A 95 0.91 8.39 -47.86
C ALA A 95 1.50 9.77 -48.16
N THR A 96 2.44 9.87 -49.08
CA THR A 96 3.15 11.12 -49.41
C THR A 96 2.27 12.27 -49.92
N PRO A 97 1.35 12.07 -50.84
CA PRO A 97 0.48 13.14 -51.32
C PRO A 97 -0.52 13.64 -50.28
N LEU A 98 -1.03 12.74 -49.39
CA LEU A 98 -1.94 13.12 -48.32
C LEU A 98 -1.23 13.93 -47.25
N GLN A 99 0.00 13.51 -46.87
CA GLN A 99 0.83 14.25 -45.91
C GLN A 99 1.21 15.64 -46.42
N THR A 100 1.52 15.78 -47.73
CA THR A 100 1.83 17.06 -48.33
C THR A 100 0.62 18.00 -48.31
N LEU A 101 -0.57 17.49 -48.68
CA LEU A 101 -1.80 18.24 -48.62
C LEU A 101 -2.18 18.65 -47.20
N GLU A 102 -1.98 17.75 -46.23
CA GLU A 102 -2.18 18.05 -44.82
C GLU A 102 -1.23 19.16 -44.34
N GLN A 103 0.07 19.07 -44.68
CA GLN A 103 1.06 20.08 -44.30
C GLN A 103 0.79 21.44 -44.93
N GLU A 104 0.38 21.49 -46.22
CA GLU A 104 0.00 22.71 -46.88
C GLU A 104 -1.26 23.35 -46.24
N ALA A 105 -2.29 22.54 -45.94
CA ALA A 105 -3.49 23.01 -45.28
C ALA A 105 -3.19 23.53 -43.87
N LEU A 106 -2.39 22.79 -43.09
CA LEU A 106 -1.97 23.24 -41.77
C LEU A 106 -1.08 24.49 -41.86
N GLY A 107 -0.23 24.60 -42.86
CA GLY A 107 0.56 25.81 -43.14
C GLY A 107 -0.30 27.05 -43.31
N ILE A 108 -1.36 26.97 -44.10
CA ILE A 108 -2.32 28.08 -44.32
C ILE A 108 -3.08 28.40 -43.03
N ILE A 109 -3.57 27.38 -42.31
CA ILE A 109 -4.35 27.56 -41.08
C ILE A 109 -3.48 28.16 -39.96
N ASN A 110 -2.23 27.76 -39.89
CA ASN A 110 -1.31 28.15 -38.81
C ASN A 110 -0.58 29.49 -39.08
N ALA A 111 -0.51 29.95 -40.35
CA ALA A 111 0.25 31.15 -40.71
C ALA A 111 -0.15 32.40 -39.88
N PRO A 112 -1.43 32.71 -39.65
CA PRO A 112 -1.81 33.91 -38.89
C PRO A 112 -1.33 33.84 -37.43
N THR A 113 -1.52 32.71 -36.75
CA THR A 113 -1.13 32.56 -35.34
C THR A 113 0.37 32.43 -35.17
N GLN A 114 1.06 31.80 -36.12
CA GLN A 114 2.50 31.73 -36.17
C GLN A 114 3.13 33.13 -36.29
N ALA A 115 2.57 33.98 -37.13
CA ALA A 115 3.05 35.36 -37.31
C ALA A 115 2.75 36.27 -36.11
N LEU A 116 1.58 36.10 -35.45
CA LEU A 116 1.16 36.96 -34.34
C LEU A 116 1.74 36.56 -33.00
N VAL A 117 1.84 35.27 -32.70
CA VAL A 117 2.23 34.74 -31.37
C VAL A 117 3.33 33.69 -31.41
N GLY A 118 3.91 33.42 -32.59
CA GLY A 118 5.00 32.46 -32.76
C GLY A 118 4.61 31.01 -32.51
N ARG A 119 3.31 30.68 -32.57
CA ARG A 119 2.76 29.39 -32.19
C ARG A 119 1.68 28.92 -33.17
N PRO A 120 1.61 27.65 -33.60
CA PRO A 120 0.58 27.18 -34.52
C PRO A 120 -0.80 27.21 -33.84
N LEU A 121 -1.85 27.35 -34.63
CA LEU A 121 -3.23 27.16 -34.16
C LEU A 121 -3.53 25.68 -33.91
N ILE A 122 -3.13 24.84 -34.85
CA ILE A 122 -3.33 23.37 -34.82
C ILE A 122 -2.00 22.69 -35.10
N GLY A 123 -1.63 21.73 -34.28
CA GLY A 123 -0.42 20.92 -34.46
C GLY A 123 0.23 20.58 -33.14
N ASN A 124 0.92 19.45 -33.08
CA ASN A 124 1.67 19.07 -31.90
C ASN A 124 2.96 19.90 -31.79
N GLY A 125 3.38 20.13 -30.56
CA GLY A 125 4.68 20.69 -30.28
C GLY A 125 5.80 19.75 -30.74
N ALA A 126 6.91 20.31 -31.22
CA ALA A 126 8.07 19.52 -31.59
C ALA A 126 8.68 18.87 -30.34
N ASN A 127 9.15 17.64 -30.46
CA ASN A 127 9.91 17.01 -29.37
C ASN A 127 11.26 17.69 -29.20
N GLY A 128 11.74 17.72 -27.97
CA GLY A 128 13.07 18.21 -27.64
C GLY A 128 14.17 17.42 -28.34
N THR A 129 15.26 18.08 -28.61
CA THR A 129 16.46 17.50 -29.23
C THR A 129 17.67 17.76 -28.35
N ALA A 130 18.80 17.16 -28.65
CA ALA A 130 20.04 17.41 -27.88
C ALA A 130 20.45 18.91 -27.89
N ALA A 131 20.18 19.63 -28.99
CA ALA A 131 20.47 21.05 -29.12
C ALA A 131 19.45 21.96 -28.38
N ASN A 132 18.17 21.55 -28.39
CA ASN A 132 17.06 22.24 -27.73
C ASN A 132 16.28 21.21 -26.88
N PRO A 133 16.68 20.98 -25.63
CA PRO A 133 16.17 19.85 -24.84
C PRO A 133 14.66 19.91 -24.51
N ASN A 134 14.09 21.10 -24.43
CA ASN A 134 12.69 21.26 -24.09
C ASN A 134 11.79 20.93 -25.28
N GLY A 135 10.70 20.24 -25.02
CA GLY A 135 9.61 20.05 -25.99
C GLY A 135 8.91 21.37 -26.28
N GLY A 136 8.54 21.57 -27.55
CA GLY A 136 7.75 22.72 -27.98
C GLY A 136 6.30 22.67 -27.48
N ASP A 137 5.70 23.82 -27.30
CA ASP A 137 4.25 23.90 -26.99
C ASP A 137 3.41 23.44 -28.17
N GLY A 138 2.30 22.75 -27.90
CA GLY A 138 1.29 22.38 -28.89
C GLY A 138 0.51 23.58 -29.43
N GLY A 139 -0.32 23.38 -30.45
CA GLY A 139 -1.15 24.40 -31.03
C GLY A 139 -2.05 25.11 -30.02
N LEU A 140 -2.40 26.37 -30.33
CA LEU A 140 -3.26 27.17 -29.43
C LEU A 140 -4.66 26.55 -29.25
N LEU A 141 -5.23 26.01 -30.34
CA LEU A 141 -6.55 25.40 -30.32
C LEU A 141 -6.47 23.89 -30.09
N TYR A 142 -5.63 23.20 -30.85
CA TYR A 142 -5.53 21.73 -30.82
C TYR A 142 -4.10 21.30 -31.05
N GLY A 143 -3.62 20.40 -30.16
CA GLY A 143 -2.32 19.78 -30.30
C GLY A 143 -1.67 19.48 -28.93
N ASN A 144 -0.97 18.38 -28.88
CA ASN A 144 -0.22 18.00 -27.69
C ASN A 144 1.09 18.81 -27.58
N GLY A 145 1.55 19.01 -26.36
CA GLY A 145 2.93 19.47 -26.15
C GLY A 145 3.94 18.42 -26.61
N GLY A 146 5.08 18.88 -27.12
CA GLY A 146 6.22 18.00 -27.46
C GLY A 146 6.88 17.43 -26.22
N ASN A 147 7.42 16.22 -26.32
CA ASN A 147 8.17 15.62 -25.21
C ASN A 147 9.53 16.29 -25.04
N GLY A 148 10.00 16.40 -23.83
CA GLY A 148 11.35 16.79 -23.50
C GLY A 148 12.39 15.76 -23.95
N PHE A 149 13.58 16.20 -24.28
CA PHE A 149 14.68 15.32 -24.69
C PHE A 149 15.22 14.53 -23.47
N THR A 150 15.33 13.22 -23.61
CA THR A 150 16.00 12.38 -22.63
C THR A 150 17.50 12.41 -22.88
N GLN A 151 18.26 12.76 -21.87
CA GLN A 151 19.73 12.78 -21.94
C GLN A 151 20.25 11.34 -22.00
N THR A 152 21.04 11.03 -23.02
CA THR A 152 21.67 9.72 -23.19
C THR A 152 23.18 9.84 -22.93
N GLY A 153 23.72 8.96 -22.07
CA GLY A 153 25.14 8.93 -21.74
C GLY A 153 25.52 9.78 -20.51
N ASN A 154 26.81 9.93 -20.29
CA ASN A 154 27.39 10.65 -19.13
C ASN A 154 27.30 12.17 -19.27
N ASN A 155 26.27 12.69 -19.87
CA ASN A 155 26.03 14.12 -19.98
C ASN A 155 25.48 14.65 -18.67
N ASN A 156 26.25 15.49 -17.99
CA ASN A 156 25.87 16.16 -16.75
C ASN A 156 24.83 17.27 -17.00
N VAL A 157 23.67 16.90 -17.55
CA VAL A 157 22.58 17.84 -17.93
C VAL A 157 21.24 17.28 -17.51
N ALA A 158 20.34 18.13 -17.05
CA ALA A 158 18.98 17.77 -16.73
C ALA A 158 18.20 17.35 -18.00
N GLY A 159 17.19 16.52 -17.83
CA GLY A 159 16.24 16.18 -18.88
C GLY A 159 15.50 17.42 -19.38
N GLY A 160 15.11 17.43 -20.66
CA GLY A 160 14.29 18.50 -21.21
C GLY A 160 12.89 18.51 -20.63
N ASN A 161 12.29 19.68 -20.44
CA ASN A 161 10.90 19.79 -20.02
C ASN A 161 9.97 19.42 -21.19
N GLY A 162 8.82 18.82 -20.88
CA GLY A 162 7.74 18.66 -21.85
C GLY A 162 7.07 20.00 -22.16
N GLY A 163 6.62 20.18 -23.41
CA GLY A 163 5.83 21.35 -23.85
C GLY A 163 4.40 21.30 -23.33
N ASN A 164 3.75 22.45 -23.22
CA ASN A 164 2.36 22.57 -22.81
C ASN A 164 1.42 22.38 -24.01
N ALA A 165 0.23 21.85 -23.79
CA ALA A 165 -0.84 21.96 -24.78
C ALA A 165 -1.46 23.36 -24.78
N GLY A 166 -2.33 23.67 -25.77
CA GLY A 166 -3.12 24.89 -25.76
C GLY A 166 -4.50 24.70 -25.13
N LEU A 167 -5.56 24.78 -25.96
CA LEU A 167 -6.94 24.59 -25.50
C LEU A 167 -7.27 23.11 -25.34
N ILE A 168 -6.94 22.29 -26.33
CA ILE A 168 -7.22 20.86 -26.39
C ILE A 168 -5.92 20.12 -26.75
N GLY A 169 -5.48 19.19 -25.89
CA GLY A 169 -4.29 18.35 -26.09
C GLY A 169 -3.65 17.98 -24.78
N ASN A 170 -2.81 16.97 -24.78
CA ASN A 170 -2.07 16.56 -23.59
C ASN A 170 -0.75 17.33 -23.48
N GLY A 171 -0.29 17.57 -22.28
CA GLY A 171 1.06 18.06 -22.04
C GLY A 171 2.11 17.02 -22.47
N GLY A 172 3.25 17.48 -22.98
CA GLY A 172 4.38 16.63 -23.31
C GLY A 172 5.03 16.04 -22.06
N ALA A 173 5.58 14.84 -22.14
CA ALA A 173 6.35 14.25 -21.05
C ALA A 173 7.71 14.95 -20.89
N GLY A 174 8.20 15.05 -19.66
CA GLY A 174 9.56 15.45 -19.38
C GLY A 174 10.58 14.37 -19.80
N GLY A 175 11.72 14.77 -20.29
CA GLY A 175 12.83 13.87 -20.64
C GLY A 175 13.59 13.38 -19.41
N GLY A 176 14.20 12.19 -19.51
CA GLY A 176 15.07 11.66 -18.45
C GLY A 176 16.33 12.52 -18.27
N GLY A 177 16.81 12.65 -17.03
CA GLY A 177 18.06 13.34 -16.71
C GLY A 177 19.27 12.52 -17.15
N GLY A 178 20.36 13.22 -17.49
CA GLY A 178 21.70 12.63 -17.60
C GLY A 178 22.22 12.21 -16.22
N THR A 179 23.39 11.60 -16.19
CA THR A 179 24.01 11.07 -14.97
C THR A 179 23.92 12.05 -13.80
N ALA A 180 23.28 11.61 -12.70
CA ALA A 180 23.07 12.37 -11.46
C ALA A 180 22.22 13.66 -11.60
N PHE A 181 21.64 13.94 -12.76
CA PHE A 181 20.84 15.13 -12.99
C PHE A 181 19.33 14.82 -12.99
N ALA A 182 18.57 15.87 -12.66
CA ALA A 182 17.13 15.73 -12.56
C ALA A 182 16.48 15.44 -13.91
N GLY A 183 15.37 14.68 -13.88
CA GLY A 183 14.48 14.58 -15.01
C GLY A 183 13.78 15.91 -15.29
N GLY A 184 13.37 16.13 -16.55
CA GLY A 184 12.60 17.28 -16.98
C GLY A 184 11.16 17.23 -16.46
N ASN A 185 10.52 18.37 -16.29
CA ASN A 185 9.11 18.45 -15.88
C ASN A 185 8.19 18.11 -17.04
N GLY A 186 7.06 17.50 -16.75
CA GLY A 186 5.97 17.32 -17.70
C GLY A 186 5.27 18.65 -18.00
N GLY A 187 4.80 18.82 -19.24
CA GLY A 187 4.03 19.97 -19.68
C GLY A 187 2.58 19.94 -19.17
N HIS A 188 1.92 21.09 -19.13
CA HIS A 188 0.51 21.19 -18.77
C HIS A 188 -0.40 20.68 -19.88
N GLY A 189 -1.48 20.00 -19.51
CA GLY A 189 -2.59 19.64 -20.41
C GLY A 189 -3.37 20.88 -20.87
N GLY A 190 -4.19 20.70 -21.91
CA GLY A 190 -5.00 21.77 -22.50
C GLY A 190 -6.01 22.37 -21.51
N LEU A 191 -6.27 23.67 -21.66
CA LEU A 191 -7.19 24.41 -20.77
C LEU A 191 -8.59 23.79 -20.69
N LEU A 192 -9.10 23.29 -21.82
CA LEU A 192 -10.43 22.67 -21.89
C LEU A 192 -10.34 21.15 -21.71
N TYR A 193 -9.45 20.48 -22.43
CA TYR A 193 -9.34 19.04 -22.45
C TYR A 193 -7.89 18.58 -22.65
N GLY A 194 -7.41 17.72 -21.76
CA GLY A 194 -6.11 17.08 -21.88
C GLY A 194 -5.45 16.79 -20.54
N ASN A 195 -4.68 15.73 -20.51
CA ASN A 195 -3.93 15.32 -19.34
C ASN A 195 -2.61 16.11 -19.23
N GLY A 196 -2.15 16.30 -18.04
CA GLY A 196 -0.79 16.77 -17.80
C GLY A 196 0.24 15.71 -18.25
N GLY A 197 1.38 16.18 -18.76
CA GLY A 197 2.52 15.31 -19.11
C GLY A 197 3.19 14.73 -17.89
N ALA A 198 3.71 13.50 -17.97
CA ALA A 198 4.50 12.90 -16.88
C ALA A 198 5.86 13.61 -16.72
N GLY A 199 6.36 13.68 -15.51
CA GLY A 199 7.75 14.09 -15.26
C GLY A 199 8.76 13.05 -15.74
N GLY A 200 9.94 13.49 -16.16
CA GLY A 200 11.05 12.64 -16.56
C GLY A 200 11.71 11.96 -15.36
N ILE A 201 12.32 10.81 -15.56
CA ILE A 201 13.08 10.10 -14.52
C ILE A 201 14.40 10.85 -14.23
N GLY A 202 14.86 10.84 -12.99
CA GLY A 202 16.20 11.32 -12.64
C GLY A 202 17.28 10.38 -13.17
N GLY A 203 18.43 10.94 -13.55
CA GLY A 203 19.55 10.15 -14.02
C GLY A 203 20.25 9.42 -12.88
N ASP A 204 20.73 8.20 -13.15
CA ASP A 204 21.48 7.43 -12.15
C ASP A 204 22.84 8.07 -11.86
N GLY A 205 23.26 7.97 -10.62
CA GLY A 205 24.61 8.35 -10.20
C GLY A 205 25.67 7.38 -10.73
N THR A 206 26.87 7.86 -11.00
CA THR A 206 28.01 7.02 -11.37
C THR A 206 28.96 6.80 -10.20
N GLY A 207 29.42 5.57 -10.06
CA GLY A 207 30.54 5.20 -9.20
C GLY A 207 31.86 5.33 -10.00
N ASN A 208 32.38 6.53 -10.17
CA ASN A 208 33.68 6.70 -10.84
C ASN A 208 34.81 6.38 -9.86
N GLY A 209 35.78 5.56 -10.32
CA GLY A 209 36.90 5.04 -9.55
C GLY A 209 37.83 6.07 -8.87
N PHE A 210 37.56 7.35 -8.93
CA PHE A 210 38.38 8.44 -8.32
C PHE A 210 37.49 9.51 -7.67
N GLY A 211 36.76 9.14 -6.65
CA GLY A 211 36.42 10.08 -5.56
C GLY A 211 35.28 11.07 -5.75
N SER A 212 34.53 11.08 -6.84
CA SER A 212 33.26 11.86 -6.94
C SER A 212 32.09 10.97 -6.98
N LEU A 213 31.47 10.83 -5.81
CA LEU A 213 30.22 10.09 -5.60
C LEU A 213 29.07 10.98 -6.04
N SER A 214 28.43 10.66 -7.15
CA SER A 214 27.19 11.33 -7.52
C SER A 214 25.99 10.56 -6.97
N GLY A 215 25.14 11.27 -6.23
CA GLY A 215 23.79 10.77 -5.94
C GLY A 215 23.00 10.62 -7.23
N GLY A 216 21.89 9.91 -7.18
CA GLY A 216 20.92 9.90 -8.26
C GLY A 216 20.24 11.27 -8.42
N GLY A 217 19.87 11.64 -9.65
CA GLY A 217 19.10 12.84 -9.93
C GLY A 217 17.64 12.70 -9.44
N ASN A 218 17.01 13.80 -9.08
CA ASN A 218 15.59 13.78 -8.71
C ASN A 218 14.71 13.57 -9.95
N GLY A 219 13.55 12.95 -9.76
CA GLY A 219 12.52 12.90 -10.81
C GLY A 219 11.95 14.29 -11.11
N GLY A 220 11.55 14.52 -12.37
CA GLY A 220 10.85 15.73 -12.78
C GLY A 220 9.40 15.75 -12.26
N SER A 221 8.82 16.92 -12.10
CA SER A 221 7.41 17.05 -11.71
C SER A 221 6.47 16.76 -12.88
N GLY A 222 5.31 16.18 -12.57
CA GLY A 222 4.21 16.02 -13.53
C GLY A 222 3.50 17.35 -13.83
N GLY A 223 2.98 17.52 -15.05
CA GLY A 223 2.18 18.69 -15.44
C GLY A 223 0.74 18.62 -14.90
N GLY A 224 0.13 19.76 -14.62
CA GLY A 224 -1.29 19.85 -14.25
C GLY A 224 -2.21 19.73 -15.48
N ALA A 225 -3.46 19.29 -15.27
CA ALA A 225 -4.52 19.33 -16.27
C ALA A 225 -5.35 20.63 -16.15
N GLY A 226 -6.09 20.97 -17.21
CA GLY A 226 -6.99 22.13 -17.21
C GLY A 226 -8.40 21.82 -16.69
N LEU A 227 -9.45 21.94 -17.55
CA LEU A 227 -10.83 21.66 -17.12
C LEU A 227 -11.12 20.17 -17.02
N TRP A 228 -10.82 19.40 -18.08
CA TRP A 228 -11.00 17.95 -18.19
C TRP A 228 -9.65 17.26 -18.39
N GLY A 229 -9.23 16.45 -17.47
CA GLY A 229 -8.00 15.67 -17.61
C GLY A 229 -7.37 15.28 -16.27
N VAL A 230 -6.51 14.31 -16.32
CA VAL A 230 -5.75 13.78 -15.18
C VAL A 230 -4.41 14.53 -15.06
N GLY A 231 -3.98 14.83 -13.88
CA GLY A 231 -2.64 15.36 -13.62
C GLY A 231 -1.55 14.37 -14.05
N GLY A 232 -0.44 14.88 -14.57
CA GLY A 232 0.71 14.06 -14.93
C GLY A 232 1.36 13.41 -13.69
N ALA A 233 1.85 12.18 -13.83
CA ALA A 233 2.63 11.54 -12.76
C ALA A 233 3.98 12.22 -12.59
N GLY A 234 4.51 12.24 -11.37
CA GLY A 234 5.89 12.63 -11.11
C GLY A 234 6.86 11.57 -11.64
N GLY A 235 8.05 11.99 -12.07
CA GLY A 235 9.13 11.09 -12.50
C GLY A 235 9.77 10.40 -11.29
N ASN A 236 10.30 9.20 -11.49
CA ASN A 236 11.05 8.51 -10.44
C ASN A 236 12.44 9.15 -10.24
N GLY A 237 12.97 9.09 -9.04
CA GLY A 237 14.37 9.44 -8.77
C GLY A 237 15.35 8.42 -9.37
N GLY A 238 16.54 8.87 -9.76
CA GLY A 238 17.62 8.02 -10.23
C GLY A 238 18.32 7.29 -9.08
N ALA A 239 18.94 6.15 -9.37
CA ALA A 239 19.72 5.40 -8.38
C ALA A 239 21.01 6.14 -8.01
N GLY A 240 21.49 5.97 -6.79
CA GLY A 240 22.79 6.46 -6.36
C GLY A 240 23.95 5.64 -6.97
N GLY A 241 25.04 6.29 -7.26
CA GLY A 241 26.25 5.64 -7.79
C GLY A 241 26.89 4.67 -6.79
N SER A 242 27.40 3.52 -7.27
CA SER A 242 28.07 2.51 -6.46
C SER A 242 29.56 2.53 -6.77
N PRO A 243 30.45 3.02 -5.84
CA PRO A 243 31.87 3.05 -6.06
C PRO A 243 32.49 1.66 -6.02
N THR A 244 33.51 1.45 -6.86
CA THR A 244 34.34 0.23 -6.82
C THR A 244 35.56 0.35 -5.92
N VAL A 245 35.91 1.57 -5.50
CA VAL A 245 37.09 1.87 -4.66
C VAL A 245 36.77 1.58 -3.18
N PRO A 246 37.66 0.83 -2.48
CA PRO A 246 37.51 0.59 -1.05
C PRO A 246 37.42 1.86 -0.21
N GLY A 247 36.59 1.85 0.84
CA GLY A 247 36.42 2.94 1.79
C GLY A 247 35.49 4.08 1.32
N HIS A 248 35.01 4.06 0.07
CA HIS A 248 34.10 5.09 -0.43
C HIS A 248 32.63 4.73 -0.19
N ALA A 249 31.85 5.72 0.23
CA ALA A 249 30.42 5.53 0.44
C ALA A 249 29.65 5.48 -0.91
N GLY A 250 28.52 4.77 -0.99
CA GLY A 250 27.60 4.84 -2.12
C GLY A 250 26.91 6.21 -2.21
N GLY A 251 26.51 6.62 -3.41
CA GLY A 251 25.72 7.82 -3.63
C GLY A 251 24.29 7.67 -3.11
N ASN A 252 23.65 8.74 -2.66
CA ASN A 252 22.24 8.72 -2.28
C ASN A 252 21.37 8.56 -3.53
N GLY A 253 20.21 7.87 -3.39
CA GLY A 253 19.19 7.86 -4.42
C GLY A 253 18.54 9.24 -4.57
N GLY A 254 18.10 9.57 -5.80
CA GLY A 254 17.31 10.78 -6.06
C GLY A 254 15.90 10.68 -5.50
N ASN A 255 15.29 11.80 -5.15
CA ASN A 255 13.87 11.82 -4.74
C ASN A 255 12.96 11.71 -5.96
N GLY A 256 11.76 11.15 -5.76
CA GLY A 256 10.70 11.19 -6.75
C GLY A 256 10.26 12.63 -7.06
N GLY A 257 9.74 12.86 -8.27
CA GLY A 257 9.14 14.13 -8.67
C GLY A 257 7.69 14.24 -8.20
N ILE A 258 7.26 15.43 -7.83
CA ILE A 258 5.86 15.69 -7.47
C ILE A 258 4.96 15.54 -8.69
N SER A 259 3.73 15.11 -8.49
CA SER A 259 2.76 14.94 -9.56
C SER A 259 1.97 16.22 -9.86
N GLY A 260 1.35 16.26 -11.02
CA GLY A 260 0.43 17.32 -11.39
C GLY A 260 -0.94 17.21 -10.73
N ALA A 261 -1.60 18.33 -10.52
CA ALA A 261 -3.00 18.36 -10.10
C ALA A 261 -3.93 17.94 -11.24
N GLY A 262 -5.01 17.25 -10.90
CA GLY A 262 -6.11 16.98 -11.84
C GLY A 262 -6.82 18.25 -12.29
N GLY A 263 -7.49 18.20 -13.46
CA GLY A 263 -8.39 19.25 -13.92
C GLY A 263 -9.62 19.35 -13.02
N VAL A 264 -10.52 20.30 -13.34
CA VAL A 264 -11.80 20.42 -12.61
C VAL A 264 -12.54 19.07 -12.57
N PHE A 265 -12.53 18.36 -13.71
CA PHE A 265 -13.02 16.98 -13.86
C PHE A 265 -11.82 16.05 -14.15
N GLY A 266 -11.15 15.59 -13.11
CA GLY A 266 -10.01 14.67 -13.28
C GLY A 266 -9.27 14.39 -11.99
N ASN A 267 -8.60 13.26 -11.96
CA ASN A 267 -7.82 12.80 -10.84
C ASN A 267 -6.45 13.51 -10.78
N GLY A 268 -5.89 13.63 -9.60
CA GLY A 268 -4.49 13.98 -9.43
C GLY A 268 -3.54 12.93 -10.01
N GLY A 269 -2.36 13.33 -10.45
CA GLY A 269 -1.32 12.40 -10.87
C GLY A 269 -0.69 11.63 -9.69
N ALA A 270 -0.07 10.49 -9.94
CA ALA A 270 0.69 9.77 -8.93
C ALA A 270 2.04 10.45 -8.67
N GLY A 271 2.50 10.47 -7.43
CA GLY A 271 3.85 10.90 -7.06
C GLY A 271 4.92 9.94 -7.62
N GLY A 272 6.08 10.46 -7.97
CA GLY A 272 7.22 9.64 -8.39
C GLY A 272 7.83 8.88 -7.20
N ASN A 273 8.36 7.68 -7.45
CA ASN A 273 9.09 6.92 -6.44
C ASN A 273 10.51 7.47 -6.24
N GLY A 274 11.09 7.24 -5.08
CA GLY A 274 12.50 7.52 -4.84
C GLY A 274 13.42 6.60 -5.65
N GLY A 275 14.68 6.99 -5.82
CA GLY A 275 15.76 6.19 -6.40
C GLY A 275 16.52 5.41 -5.31
N ILE A 276 17.02 4.22 -5.65
CA ILE A 276 17.75 3.33 -4.73
C ILE A 276 19.08 3.98 -4.33
N GLY A 277 19.49 3.85 -3.06
CA GLY A 277 20.83 4.25 -2.62
C GLY A 277 21.91 3.33 -3.22
N GLY A 278 23.04 3.90 -3.63
CA GLY A 278 24.18 3.14 -4.17
C GLY A 278 24.86 2.29 -3.10
N THR A 279 25.40 1.12 -3.47
CA THR A 279 26.21 0.29 -2.57
C THR A 279 27.58 0.96 -2.34
N GLY A 280 28.08 0.92 -1.12
CA GLY A 280 29.45 1.38 -0.81
C GLY A 280 30.52 0.46 -1.36
N GLY A 281 31.73 1.00 -1.64
CA GLY A 281 32.93 0.19 -1.90
C GLY A 281 33.35 -0.58 -0.63
N THR A 282 34.25 -1.57 -0.76
CA THR A 282 34.69 -2.40 0.38
C THR A 282 35.06 -1.55 1.60
N GLY A 283 34.33 -1.67 2.70
CA GLY A 283 34.52 -0.84 3.91
C GLY A 283 33.87 0.54 3.87
N GLY A 284 33.20 0.93 2.77
CA GLY A 284 32.40 2.15 2.65
C GLY A 284 30.92 1.95 2.99
N ASN A 285 30.26 2.99 3.47
CA ASN A 285 28.81 2.95 3.75
C ASN A 285 27.99 2.96 2.44
N GLY A 286 26.79 2.39 2.43
CA GLY A 286 25.84 2.59 1.35
C GLY A 286 25.34 4.03 1.27
N GLY A 287 24.63 4.37 0.19
CA GLY A 287 23.88 5.62 0.05
C GLY A 287 22.49 5.54 0.66
N ILE A 288 21.90 6.66 1.05
CA ILE A 288 20.51 6.74 1.53
C ILE A 288 19.55 6.51 0.36
N GLY A 289 18.44 5.81 0.57
CA GLY A 289 17.37 5.71 -0.43
C GLY A 289 16.64 7.04 -0.60
N GLY A 290 16.25 7.36 -1.86
CA GLY A 290 15.47 8.55 -2.16
C GLY A 290 14.04 8.48 -1.62
N ASN A 291 13.43 9.60 -1.30
CA ASN A 291 12.06 9.68 -0.84
C ASN A 291 11.08 9.63 -2.03
N GLY A 292 9.92 9.04 -1.81
CA GLY A 292 8.78 9.19 -2.70
C GLY A 292 8.19 10.59 -2.63
N ALA A 293 7.57 11.02 -3.69
CA ALA A 293 6.92 12.34 -3.78
C ALA A 293 5.41 12.27 -3.58
N ALA A 294 4.82 13.40 -3.21
CA ALA A 294 3.39 13.49 -3.00
C ALA A 294 2.58 13.27 -4.29
N GLY A 295 1.41 12.65 -4.13
CA GLY A 295 0.36 12.58 -5.14
C GLY A 295 -0.28 13.94 -5.36
N GLY A 296 -0.77 14.19 -6.59
CA GLY A 296 -1.44 15.43 -6.98
C GLY A 296 -2.85 15.54 -6.40
N ALA A 297 -3.30 16.76 -6.15
CA ALA A 297 -4.68 16.97 -5.76
C ALA A 297 -5.64 16.63 -6.90
N GLY A 298 -6.77 16.02 -6.58
CA GLY A 298 -7.90 15.84 -7.50
C GLY A 298 -8.57 17.15 -7.84
N GLY A 299 -9.41 17.15 -8.90
CA GLY A 299 -10.27 18.26 -9.27
C GLY A 299 -11.48 18.44 -8.36
N LEU A 300 -12.48 19.23 -8.80
CA LEU A 300 -13.77 19.26 -8.11
C LEU A 300 -14.45 17.90 -8.14
N TRP A 301 -14.27 17.17 -9.25
CA TRP A 301 -14.72 15.80 -9.51
C TRP A 301 -13.49 14.97 -9.87
N GLY A 302 -12.93 14.27 -8.90
CA GLY A 302 -11.77 13.42 -9.13
C GLY A 302 -11.06 13.07 -7.84
N ASP A 303 -10.41 11.91 -7.84
CA ASP A 303 -9.65 11.40 -6.70
C ASP A 303 -8.29 12.12 -6.60
N GLY A 304 -7.76 12.19 -5.41
CA GLY A 304 -6.37 12.54 -5.20
C GLY A 304 -5.44 11.46 -5.75
N GLY A 305 -4.28 11.85 -6.25
CA GLY A 305 -3.25 10.93 -6.73
C GLY A 305 -2.58 10.17 -5.56
N VAL A 306 -2.11 8.96 -5.82
CA VAL A 306 -1.34 8.20 -4.82
C VAL A 306 0.04 8.82 -4.60
N GLY A 307 0.57 8.75 -3.41
CA GLY A 307 1.95 9.12 -3.09
C GLY A 307 2.95 8.09 -3.64
N GLY A 308 4.13 8.55 -4.05
CA GLY A 308 5.22 7.69 -4.47
C GLY A 308 5.86 6.94 -3.29
N ASN A 309 6.41 5.77 -3.53
CA ASN A 309 7.12 5.01 -2.50
C ASN A 309 8.54 5.54 -2.30
N GLY A 310 9.04 5.43 -1.08
CA GLY A 310 10.45 5.58 -0.81
C GLY A 310 11.28 4.47 -1.46
N ALA A 311 12.57 4.63 -1.53
CA ALA A 311 13.48 3.63 -2.11
C ALA A 311 14.49 3.09 -1.09
N VAL A 312 14.96 1.89 -1.36
CA VAL A 312 15.85 1.12 -0.49
C VAL A 312 17.19 1.84 -0.32
N GLY A 313 17.70 1.86 0.91
CA GLY A 313 19.06 2.32 1.20
C GLY A 313 20.11 1.35 0.63
N GLY A 314 21.26 1.88 0.23
CA GLY A 314 22.36 1.08 -0.30
C GLY A 314 23.06 0.24 0.78
N ASN A 315 23.60 -0.90 0.38
CA ASN A 315 24.42 -1.75 1.26
C ASN A 315 25.81 -1.16 1.47
N SER A 316 26.40 -1.33 2.64
CA SER A 316 27.83 -1.08 2.81
C SER A 316 28.67 -2.19 2.17
N GLY A 317 29.81 -1.84 1.60
CA GLY A 317 30.72 -2.80 0.95
C GLY A 317 31.50 -3.64 1.97
N GLY A 318 31.62 -4.95 1.74
CA GLY A 318 32.55 -5.80 2.50
C GLY A 318 31.95 -6.73 3.57
N GLY A 319 30.74 -7.20 3.43
CA GLY A 319 30.23 -8.38 4.15
C GLY A 319 29.78 -8.20 5.62
N PHE A 320 30.05 -7.07 6.23
CA PHE A 320 29.49 -6.68 7.54
C PHE A 320 28.55 -5.47 7.37
N GLY A 321 27.80 -5.46 6.31
CA GLY A 321 27.14 -4.29 5.79
C GLY A 321 25.90 -3.88 6.55
N VAL A 322 26.00 -2.79 7.29
CA VAL A 322 24.82 -2.01 7.68
C VAL A 322 24.30 -1.31 6.40
N MET A 323 23.07 -1.59 6.00
CA MET A 323 22.41 -0.78 4.98
C MET A 323 22.28 0.65 5.49
N ASN A 324 22.36 1.63 4.60
CA ASN A 324 22.01 3.00 4.97
C ASN A 324 20.50 3.18 4.95
N ASP A 325 19.99 4.34 5.41
CA ASP A 325 18.57 4.55 5.65
C ASP A 325 17.73 4.41 4.36
N GLY A 326 16.54 3.84 4.53
CA GLY A 326 15.52 3.78 3.49
C GLY A 326 14.80 5.12 3.33
N GLY A 327 14.38 5.44 2.10
CA GLY A 327 13.56 6.62 1.80
C GLY A 327 12.16 6.52 2.38
N SER A 328 11.58 7.64 2.76
CA SER A 328 10.18 7.74 3.18
C SER A 328 9.23 7.78 1.98
N GLY A 329 7.99 7.33 2.16
CA GLY A 329 6.92 7.50 1.18
C GLY A 329 6.51 8.96 1.00
N GLY A 330 5.79 9.25 -0.09
CA GLY A 330 5.14 10.54 -0.36
C GLY A 330 3.68 10.53 0.05
N HIS A 331 3.15 11.66 0.48
CA HIS A 331 1.73 11.78 0.89
C HIS A 331 0.78 11.53 -0.28
N GLY A 332 -0.40 10.96 0.00
CA GLY A 332 -1.49 10.91 -0.95
C GLY A 332 -2.04 12.31 -1.24
N GLY A 333 -2.51 12.54 -2.47
CA GLY A 333 -3.17 13.80 -2.85
C GLY A 333 -4.58 13.91 -2.27
N ASP A 334 -5.03 15.14 -2.01
CA ASP A 334 -6.39 15.39 -1.54
C ASP A 334 -7.39 15.42 -2.69
N ALA A 335 -8.61 14.94 -2.46
CA ALA A 335 -9.75 15.26 -3.31
C ALA A 335 -10.38 16.58 -2.85
N ARG A 336 -11.11 17.28 -3.75
CA ARG A 336 -11.70 18.58 -3.38
C ARG A 336 -13.17 18.48 -3.00
N LEU A 337 -14.04 18.18 -3.96
CA LEU A 337 -15.48 18.21 -3.73
C LEU A 337 -16.07 16.80 -3.76
N PHE A 338 -15.80 16.07 -4.85
CA PHE A 338 -16.22 14.68 -5.06
C PHE A 338 -15.01 13.85 -5.47
N GLY A 339 -14.68 12.83 -4.69
CA GLY A 339 -13.59 11.91 -4.95
C GLY A 339 -12.91 11.47 -3.66
N ASN A 340 -12.16 10.41 -3.73
CA ASN A 340 -11.40 9.87 -2.61
C ASN A 340 -10.04 10.54 -2.52
N GLY A 341 -9.51 10.64 -1.34
CA GLY A 341 -8.09 10.98 -1.13
C GLY A 341 -7.20 9.87 -1.68
N GLY A 342 -6.03 10.23 -2.20
CA GLY A 342 -5.03 9.26 -2.65
C GLY A 342 -4.36 8.56 -1.47
N ASN A 343 -3.92 7.31 -1.65
CA ASN A 343 -3.17 6.60 -0.63
C ASN A 343 -1.76 7.18 -0.46
N GLY A 344 -1.24 7.14 0.73
CA GLY A 344 0.14 7.47 1.03
C GLY A 344 1.10 6.40 0.50
N GLY A 345 2.30 6.81 0.08
CA GLY A 345 3.36 5.91 -0.35
C GLY A 345 4.00 5.17 0.82
N ALA A 346 4.50 3.96 0.57
CA ALA A 346 5.23 3.17 1.56
C ALA A 346 6.66 3.71 1.77
N GLY A 347 7.15 3.60 2.97
CA GLY A 347 8.56 3.73 3.29
C GLY A 347 9.35 2.49 2.88
N ALA A 348 10.64 2.64 2.65
CA ALA A 348 11.49 1.57 2.15
C ALA A 348 12.42 0.98 3.21
N VAL A 349 12.98 -0.17 2.86
CA VAL A 349 13.97 -0.89 3.66
C VAL A 349 15.28 -0.12 3.74
N GLY A 350 15.88 -0.10 4.92
CA GLY A 350 17.18 0.55 5.14
C GLY A 350 17.82 0.17 6.46
N GLY A 351 18.93 0.79 6.81
CA GLY A 351 19.53 0.73 8.15
C GLY A 351 18.52 1.17 9.18
N ALA A 352 17.99 2.40 9.05
CA ALA A 352 16.69 2.76 9.55
C ALA A 352 15.68 2.63 8.40
N GLY A 353 14.52 2.06 8.69
CA GLY A 353 13.43 1.97 7.70
C GLY A 353 12.81 3.35 7.44
N GLY A 354 12.47 3.66 6.18
CA GLY A 354 11.74 4.86 5.82
C GLY A 354 10.31 4.86 6.36
N ASN A 355 9.77 6.02 6.71
CA ASN A 355 8.39 6.12 7.16
C ASN A 355 7.41 5.99 5.99
N GLY A 356 6.27 5.33 6.25
CA GLY A 356 5.11 5.46 5.37
C GLY A 356 4.51 6.85 5.48
N ALA A 357 3.90 7.32 4.42
CA ALA A 357 3.29 8.64 4.35
C ALA A 357 1.77 8.60 4.54
N ASP A 358 1.20 9.73 4.87
CA ASP A 358 -0.22 9.85 5.15
C ASP A 358 -1.06 9.74 3.88
N GLY A 359 -2.27 9.21 4.02
CA GLY A 359 -3.29 9.25 2.98
C GLY A 359 -3.86 10.66 2.84
N GLY A 360 -4.31 11.00 1.61
CA GLY A 360 -4.96 12.25 1.29
C GLY A 360 -6.39 12.36 1.85
N ILE A 361 -6.89 13.56 1.93
CA ILE A 361 -8.22 13.89 2.44
C ILE A 361 -9.27 13.61 1.36
N GLY A 362 -10.41 13.01 1.75
CA GLY A 362 -11.57 12.82 0.88
C GLY A 362 -12.32 14.11 0.58
N GLY A 363 -13.12 14.10 -0.51
CA GLY A 363 -13.88 15.25 -1.00
C GLY A 363 -14.92 15.77 -0.01
N GLN A 364 -15.23 17.08 -0.10
CA GLN A 364 -16.12 17.78 0.85
C GLN A 364 -17.58 17.33 0.82
N PHE A 365 -18.07 16.75 -0.30
CA PHE A 365 -19.43 16.17 -0.36
C PHE A 365 -19.39 14.65 -0.27
N PHE A 366 -18.62 14.00 -1.14
CA PHE A 366 -18.50 12.54 -1.17
C PHE A 366 -17.03 12.18 -1.40
N GLY A 367 -16.53 11.32 -0.56
CA GLY A 367 -15.20 10.74 -0.74
C GLY A 367 -14.62 10.21 0.55
N ASN A 368 -13.98 9.07 0.45
CA ASN A 368 -13.25 8.47 1.55
C ASN A 368 -11.86 9.12 1.66
N GLY A 369 -11.30 9.15 2.84
CA GLY A 369 -9.89 9.40 3.02
C GLY A 369 -9.04 8.29 2.41
N GLY A 370 -7.85 8.62 1.91
CA GLY A 370 -6.88 7.65 1.42
C GLY A 370 -6.21 6.88 2.57
N ASP A 371 -5.73 5.67 2.32
CA ASP A 371 -5.00 4.90 3.31
C ASP A 371 -3.58 5.44 3.54
N GLY A 372 -3.08 5.30 4.74
CA GLY A 372 -1.69 5.59 5.08
C GLY A 372 -0.74 4.52 4.52
N GLY A 373 0.45 4.92 4.09
CA GLY A 373 1.50 4.04 3.61
C GLY A 373 2.14 3.23 4.73
N ALA A 374 2.60 2.01 4.45
CA ALA A 374 3.33 1.19 5.41
C ALA A 374 4.74 1.75 5.67
N GLY A 375 5.24 1.59 6.88
CA GLY A 375 6.62 1.87 7.24
C GLY A 375 7.59 0.82 6.69
N GLY A 376 8.80 1.23 6.36
CA GLY A 376 9.88 0.39 5.85
C GLY A 376 10.56 -0.45 6.94
N ILE A 377 11.19 -1.55 6.53
CA ILE A 377 11.94 -2.44 7.41
C ILE A 377 13.26 -1.75 7.82
N GLY A 378 13.56 -1.74 9.11
CA GLY A 378 14.86 -1.36 9.66
C GLY A 378 15.76 -2.59 9.83
N THR A 379 16.94 -2.60 9.22
CA THR A 379 17.87 -3.75 9.30
C THR A 379 18.84 -3.64 10.46
N ALA A 380 19.18 -2.42 10.88
CA ALA A 380 20.16 -2.15 11.95
C ALA A 380 19.69 -1.10 12.97
N GLY A 381 18.56 -0.44 12.73
CA GLY A 381 18.03 0.65 13.56
C GLY A 381 16.52 0.60 13.72
N LEU A 382 15.92 1.78 13.89
CA LEU A 382 14.47 1.94 13.94
C LEU A 382 13.83 1.51 12.61
N ALA A 383 12.75 0.75 12.70
CA ALA A 383 11.89 0.56 11.54
C ALA A 383 11.03 1.81 11.31
N GLY A 384 10.60 2.03 10.06
CA GLY A 384 9.72 3.13 9.72
C GLY A 384 8.35 3.02 10.37
N SER A 385 7.77 4.13 10.78
CA SER A 385 6.36 4.18 11.21
C SER A 385 5.43 4.14 9.99
N GLY A 386 4.23 3.57 10.18
CA GLY A 386 3.15 3.71 9.21
C GLY A 386 2.59 5.13 9.15
N GLY A 387 2.15 5.56 7.97
CA GLY A 387 1.46 6.83 7.75
C GLY A 387 0.03 6.81 8.30
N THR A 388 -0.53 7.96 8.62
CA THR A 388 -1.93 8.07 9.05
C THR A 388 -2.88 7.92 7.87
N GLY A 389 -4.05 7.36 8.10
CA GLY A 389 -5.13 7.40 7.12
C GLY A 389 -5.67 8.81 6.96
N GLY A 390 -6.00 9.21 5.73
CA GLY A 390 -6.66 10.46 5.42
C GLY A 390 -8.06 10.54 6.01
N SER A 391 -8.52 11.72 6.37
CA SER A 391 -9.88 11.91 6.86
C SER A 391 -10.86 12.13 5.70
N ALA A 392 -12.09 11.63 5.88
CA ALA A 392 -13.22 12.10 5.10
C ALA A 392 -13.78 13.33 5.78
N VAL A 393 -13.54 14.50 5.24
CA VAL A 393 -14.01 15.79 5.82
C VAL A 393 -15.39 16.18 5.31
N GLY A 394 -15.96 15.39 4.38
CA GLY A 394 -17.18 15.70 3.68
C GLY A 394 -18.46 15.20 4.34
N LEU A 395 -19.55 15.33 3.57
CA LEU A 395 -20.87 14.88 4.01
C LEU A 395 -20.92 13.36 4.13
N VAL A 396 -20.39 12.64 3.14
CA VAL A 396 -20.41 11.16 3.11
C VAL A 396 -19.01 10.64 2.73
N GLY A 397 -18.46 9.80 3.59
CA GLY A 397 -17.19 9.12 3.34
C GLY A 397 -16.60 8.52 4.60
N ASN A 398 -15.86 7.45 4.45
CA ASN A 398 -15.13 6.80 5.54
C ASN A 398 -13.71 7.37 5.64
N GLY A 399 -13.16 7.39 6.82
CA GLY A 399 -11.74 7.63 7.03
C GLY A 399 -10.89 6.51 6.43
N GLY A 400 -9.71 6.84 5.90
CA GLY A 400 -8.71 5.88 5.44
C GLY A 400 -8.08 5.11 6.61
N THR A 401 -7.58 3.92 6.35
CA THR A 401 -6.86 3.12 7.35
C THR A 401 -5.45 3.66 7.58
N GLY A 402 -4.93 3.52 8.78
CA GLY A 402 -3.53 3.81 9.06
C GLY A 402 -2.61 2.72 8.48
N GLY A 403 -1.42 3.11 8.02
CA GLY A 403 -0.40 2.20 7.53
C GLY A 403 0.22 1.37 8.66
N ALA A 404 0.66 0.14 8.36
CA ALA A 404 1.39 -0.68 9.32
C ALA A 404 2.80 -0.13 9.58
N GLY A 405 3.30 -0.28 10.78
CA GLY A 405 4.70 -0.02 11.12
C GLY A 405 5.64 -1.09 10.53
N GLY A 406 6.86 -0.70 10.18
CA GLY A 406 7.88 -1.59 9.65
C GLY A 406 8.46 -2.52 10.72
N ILE A 407 9.09 -3.62 10.28
CA ILE A 407 9.79 -4.59 11.13
C ILE A 407 11.24 -4.14 11.29
N GLY A 408 11.83 -4.30 12.48
CA GLY A 408 13.24 -3.96 12.70
C GLY A 408 13.70 -4.29 14.12
N PRO A 409 14.98 -4.02 14.48
CA PRO A 409 15.46 -4.14 15.86
C PRO A 409 14.56 -3.39 16.86
N ILE A 410 14.07 -2.22 16.44
CA ILE A 410 13.00 -1.50 17.10
C ILE A 410 11.87 -1.38 16.07
N GLY A 411 10.70 -1.97 16.36
CA GLY A 411 9.56 -1.96 15.48
C GLY A 411 8.99 -0.56 15.28
N GLY A 412 8.53 -0.27 14.06
CA GLY A 412 7.84 0.99 13.75
C GLY A 412 6.42 1.03 14.30
N ALA A 413 5.94 2.19 14.74
CA ALA A 413 4.55 2.37 15.14
C ALA A 413 3.61 2.27 13.93
N GLY A 414 2.42 1.71 14.12
CA GLY A 414 1.33 1.81 13.15
C GLY A 414 0.77 3.23 13.10
N GLY A 415 0.31 3.65 11.90
CA GLY A 415 -0.35 4.93 11.69
C GLY A 415 -1.78 4.94 12.24
N ASN A 416 -2.29 6.09 12.62
CA ASN A 416 -3.67 6.24 13.05
C ASN A 416 -4.63 6.14 11.86
N GLY A 417 -5.85 5.67 12.11
CA GLY A 417 -6.94 5.75 11.14
C GLY A 417 -7.46 7.18 10.99
N GLY A 418 -7.91 7.54 9.78
CA GLY A 418 -8.54 8.83 9.48
C GLY A 418 -9.94 8.96 10.06
N GLY A 419 -10.39 10.18 10.31
CA GLY A 419 -11.77 10.46 10.73
C GLY A 419 -12.78 10.23 9.59
N GLY A 420 -13.99 9.76 9.94
CA GLY A 420 -15.12 9.67 9.01
C GLY A 420 -15.77 11.03 8.76
N GLY A 421 -16.46 11.20 7.61
CA GLY A 421 -17.31 12.33 7.28
C GLY A 421 -18.55 12.40 8.18
N VAL A 422 -19.45 13.34 7.88
CA VAL A 422 -20.70 13.48 8.64
C VAL A 422 -21.45 12.15 8.69
N ILE A 423 -21.52 11.46 7.55
CA ILE A 423 -22.02 10.07 7.42
C ILE A 423 -20.84 9.22 6.95
N GLY A 424 -20.32 8.37 7.82
CA GLY A 424 -19.19 7.52 7.52
C GLY A 424 -18.44 7.06 8.75
N ASN A 425 -17.78 5.94 8.60
CA ASN A 425 -17.00 5.32 9.67
C ASN A 425 -15.62 5.94 9.78
N GLY A 426 -15.06 5.90 10.96
CA GLY A 426 -13.63 6.15 11.14
C GLY A 426 -12.79 5.02 10.55
N GLY A 427 -11.60 5.33 10.05
CA GLY A 427 -10.63 4.36 9.55
C GLY A 427 -9.99 3.56 10.68
N ASN A 428 -9.58 2.33 10.42
CA ASN A 428 -8.85 1.52 11.39
C ASN A 428 -7.41 2.03 11.57
N GLY A 429 -6.86 1.86 12.76
CA GLY A 429 -5.44 2.08 13.00
C GLY A 429 -4.59 0.97 12.37
N GLY A 430 -3.38 1.31 11.94
CA GLY A 430 -2.39 0.38 11.42
C GLY A 430 -1.73 -0.45 12.52
N ALA A 431 -1.32 -1.67 12.21
CA ALA A 431 -0.60 -2.53 13.15
C ALA A 431 0.81 -1.98 13.44
N GLY A 432 1.30 -2.18 14.64
CA GLY A 432 2.70 -1.95 14.98
C GLY A 432 3.63 -2.99 14.33
N GLY A 433 4.85 -2.60 13.99
CA GLY A 433 5.87 -3.46 13.42
C GLY A 433 6.56 -4.34 14.45
N ALA A 434 6.84 -5.60 14.11
CA ALA A 434 7.51 -6.54 15.00
C ALA A 434 8.97 -6.11 15.28
N ALA A 435 9.44 -6.37 16.51
CA ALA A 435 10.85 -6.23 16.83
C ALA A 435 11.60 -7.50 16.42
N SER A 436 12.75 -7.35 15.74
CA SER A 436 13.64 -8.46 15.41
C SER A 436 14.66 -8.68 16.54
N ALA A 437 14.70 -9.86 17.09
CA ALA A 437 15.39 -10.21 18.35
C ALA A 437 16.94 -10.26 18.29
N THR A 438 17.62 -9.49 17.47
CA THR A 438 19.06 -9.68 17.23
C THR A 438 20.00 -8.78 18.03
N VAL A 439 19.60 -7.64 18.58
CA VAL A 439 20.49 -6.73 19.34
C VAL A 439 19.68 -5.89 20.34
N GLY A 440 20.03 -5.99 21.64
CA GLY A 440 19.47 -5.15 22.71
C GLY A 440 18.12 -5.60 23.25
N THR A 441 17.42 -4.72 23.99
CA THR A 441 16.03 -4.94 24.41
C THR A 441 15.09 -4.63 23.24
N PRO A 442 14.50 -5.65 22.59
CA PRO A 442 13.64 -5.43 21.45
C PRO A 442 12.41 -4.62 21.87
N ALA A 443 12.18 -3.47 21.25
CA ALA A 443 10.98 -2.65 21.44
C ALA A 443 10.06 -2.80 20.21
N PRO A 444 8.96 -3.56 20.33
CA PRO A 444 7.99 -3.68 19.25
C PRO A 444 7.23 -2.37 19.06
N GLY A 445 6.77 -2.13 17.83
CA GLY A 445 5.96 -0.98 17.51
C GLY A 445 4.57 -1.03 18.15
N THR A 446 4.04 0.12 18.52
CA THR A 446 2.65 0.26 18.98
C THR A 446 1.69 0.27 17.79
N GLY A 447 0.48 -0.23 17.98
CA GLY A 447 -0.60 -0.05 17.02
C GLY A 447 -1.07 1.40 16.96
N GLY A 448 -1.54 1.85 15.80
CA GLY A 448 -2.18 3.15 15.62
C GLY A 448 -3.62 3.18 16.16
N ASN A 449 -4.10 4.34 16.57
CA ASN A 449 -5.47 4.48 17.03
C ASN A 449 -6.47 4.41 15.87
N GLY A 450 -7.66 3.90 16.13
CA GLY A 450 -8.78 4.02 15.20
C GLY A 450 -9.27 5.45 15.06
N GLY A 451 -9.73 5.85 13.88
CA GLY A 451 -10.32 7.14 13.59
C GLY A 451 -11.73 7.27 14.19
N ALA A 452 -12.13 8.47 14.56
CA ALA A 452 -13.50 8.73 15.00
C ALA A 452 -14.44 8.85 13.79
N ALA A 453 -15.70 8.41 13.94
CA ALA A 453 -16.75 8.74 12.98
C ALA A 453 -17.24 10.19 13.18
N GLY A 454 -17.98 10.75 12.18
CA GLY A 454 -18.56 12.07 12.28
C GLY A 454 -19.87 12.10 13.09
N LEU A 455 -21.00 12.37 12.41
CA LEU A 455 -22.32 12.41 13.07
C LEU A 455 -22.96 11.03 13.10
N PHE A 456 -22.86 10.27 11.98
CA PHE A 456 -23.38 8.93 11.80
C PHE A 456 -22.27 8.01 11.30
N GLY A 457 -22.08 6.88 11.97
CA GLY A 457 -21.11 5.85 11.59
C GLY A 457 -20.36 5.30 12.80
N ASP A 458 -19.65 4.21 12.61
CA ASP A 458 -18.88 3.56 13.68
C ASP A 458 -17.45 4.10 13.74
N GLY A 459 -16.88 4.15 14.91
CA GLY A 459 -15.46 4.43 15.12
C GLY A 459 -14.60 3.30 14.54
N GLY A 460 -13.45 3.64 13.99
CA GLY A 460 -12.46 2.66 13.53
C GLY A 460 -11.84 1.87 14.68
N ASN A 461 -11.45 0.63 14.44
CA ASN A 461 -10.74 -0.16 15.43
C ASN A 461 -9.30 0.33 15.61
N GLY A 462 -8.76 0.22 16.79
CA GLY A 462 -7.34 0.40 17.04
C GLY A 462 -6.53 -0.70 16.37
N GLY A 463 -5.34 -0.35 15.88
CA GLY A 463 -4.39 -1.30 15.30
C GLY A 463 -3.83 -2.24 16.36
N ALA A 464 -3.48 -3.46 15.97
CA ALA A 464 -2.78 -4.38 16.86
C ALA A 464 -1.39 -3.85 17.19
N GLY A 465 -0.96 -4.01 18.43
CA GLY A 465 0.45 -3.89 18.78
C GLY A 465 1.24 -5.06 18.19
N ALA A 466 2.51 -4.86 17.89
CA ALA A 466 3.34 -5.93 17.39
C ALA A 466 3.59 -7.01 18.46
N PRO A 467 3.71 -8.29 18.09
CA PRO A 467 4.14 -9.34 19.02
C PRO A 467 5.55 -9.06 19.53
N GLY A 468 5.76 -9.16 20.84
CA GLY A 468 7.05 -8.90 21.51
C GLY A 468 6.89 -8.26 22.87
N LEU A 469 8.00 -7.75 23.45
CA LEU A 469 8.11 -7.36 24.86
C LEU A 469 7.20 -6.21 25.34
N SER A 470 6.54 -5.42 24.48
CA SER A 470 5.67 -4.33 24.92
C SER A 470 4.81 -3.71 23.80
N GLY A 471 4.48 -4.44 22.74
CA GLY A 471 3.68 -3.91 21.65
C GLY A 471 2.23 -3.63 22.06
N LEU A 472 1.95 -2.43 22.57
CA LEU A 472 0.59 -2.00 22.86
C LEU A 472 -0.19 -1.73 21.55
N GLY A 473 -1.45 -2.13 21.53
CA GLY A 473 -2.37 -1.75 20.47
C GLY A 473 -2.79 -0.28 20.56
N GLY A 474 -3.39 0.21 19.50
CA GLY A 474 -4.03 1.52 19.48
C GLY A 474 -5.43 1.50 20.10
N ALA A 475 -5.89 2.62 20.57
CA ALA A 475 -7.27 2.78 21.08
C ALA A 475 -8.29 2.70 19.94
N GLY A 476 -9.49 2.20 20.22
CA GLY A 476 -10.62 2.30 19.32
C GLY A 476 -11.09 3.74 19.13
N GLY A 477 -11.52 4.09 17.92
CA GLY A 477 -12.08 5.38 17.58
C GLY A 477 -13.49 5.57 18.19
N ARG A 478 -13.90 6.82 18.40
CA ARG A 478 -15.25 7.12 18.87
C ARG A 478 -16.29 6.90 17.75
N GLY A 479 -17.44 6.34 18.11
CA GLY A 479 -18.60 6.30 17.25
C GLY A 479 -19.12 7.69 16.89
N GLY A 480 -20.00 7.74 15.88
CA GLY A 480 -20.60 8.98 15.39
C GLY A 480 -21.32 9.75 16.50
N TYR A 481 -21.19 11.08 16.45
CA TYR A 481 -21.70 11.92 17.52
C TYR A 481 -23.18 11.66 17.85
N LEU A 482 -24.01 11.36 16.85
CA LEU A 482 -25.43 11.03 17.07
C LEU A 482 -25.64 9.51 17.16
N ILE A 483 -25.25 8.77 16.10
CA ILE A 483 -25.46 7.32 16.02
C ILE A 483 -24.19 6.66 15.53
N GLY A 484 -23.71 5.67 16.27
CA GLY A 484 -22.60 4.81 15.89
C GLY A 484 -21.93 4.21 17.11
N SER A 485 -21.41 2.99 16.93
CA SER A 485 -20.67 2.28 17.95
C SER A 485 -19.20 2.74 17.97
N GLY A 486 -18.59 2.71 19.11
CA GLY A 486 -17.15 2.89 19.26
C GLY A 486 -16.40 1.70 18.64
N GLY A 487 -15.20 1.95 18.08
CA GLY A 487 -14.29 0.93 17.61
C GLY A 487 -13.65 0.16 18.76
N ASN A 488 -13.24 -1.08 18.50
CA ASN A 488 -12.53 -1.90 19.49
C ASN A 488 -11.08 -1.42 19.66
N GLY A 489 -10.55 -1.54 20.85
CA GLY A 489 -9.14 -1.32 21.12
C GLY A 489 -8.28 -2.47 20.60
N GLY A 490 -7.04 -2.18 20.18
CA GLY A 490 -6.00 -3.18 19.99
C GLY A 490 -5.45 -3.69 21.32
N ALA A 491 -4.50 -4.62 21.31
CA ALA A 491 -3.98 -5.28 22.52
C ALA A 491 -3.63 -4.29 23.66
N GLY A 492 -4.24 -4.46 24.80
CA GLY A 492 -4.06 -3.60 25.99
C GLY A 492 -4.66 -2.20 25.91
N ALA A 493 -5.27 -1.82 24.79
CA ALA A 493 -5.84 -0.50 24.57
C ALA A 493 -7.36 -0.44 24.78
N GLY A 494 -7.89 0.72 25.13
CA GLY A 494 -9.31 0.91 25.37
C GLY A 494 -10.15 0.94 24.09
N GLY A 495 -11.41 0.48 24.19
CA GLY A 495 -12.43 0.67 23.16
C GLY A 495 -12.92 2.11 23.11
N GLY A 496 -13.39 2.54 21.94
CA GLY A 496 -13.99 3.86 21.72
C GLY A 496 -15.38 3.98 22.31
N ASP A 497 -15.80 5.19 22.64
CA ASP A 497 -17.14 5.46 23.12
C ASP A 497 -18.17 5.43 21.98
N GLY A 498 -19.41 5.03 22.29
CA GLY A 498 -20.56 5.13 21.37
C GLY A 498 -21.16 6.54 21.32
N GLY A 499 -22.06 6.75 20.34
CA GLY A 499 -22.73 8.02 20.06
C GLY A 499 -23.74 8.45 21.12
N TYR A 500 -24.11 9.74 21.09
CA TYR A 500 -24.97 10.34 22.12
C TYR A 500 -26.46 10.00 22.00
N LEU A 501 -26.97 9.56 20.86
CA LEU A 501 -28.34 9.04 20.76
C LEU A 501 -28.34 7.53 20.87
N SER A 502 -27.55 6.85 20.04
CA SER A 502 -27.48 5.40 20.01
C SER A 502 -26.09 4.94 19.56
N GLY A 503 -25.53 4.01 20.27
CA GLY A 503 -24.28 3.35 19.91
C GLY A 503 -23.67 2.62 21.11
N ASN A 504 -23.13 1.44 20.84
CA ASN A 504 -22.42 0.68 21.86
C ASN A 504 -21.00 1.24 22.05
N GLY A 505 -20.45 1.11 23.23
CA GLY A 505 -19.02 1.25 23.42
C GLY A 505 -18.27 0.10 22.74
N GLY A 506 -17.10 0.37 22.20
CA GLY A 506 -16.18 -0.66 21.65
C GLY A 506 -15.55 -1.48 22.78
N ASN A 507 -15.16 -2.71 22.49
CA ASN A 507 -14.45 -3.54 23.46
C ASN A 507 -13.02 -3.08 23.67
N GLY A 508 -12.50 -3.22 24.88
CA GLY A 508 -11.07 -3.10 25.16
C GLY A 508 -10.32 -4.31 24.60
N GLY A 509 -9.08 -4.12 24.20
CA GLY A 509 -8.20 -5.19 23.73
C GLY A 509 -7.57 -5.97 24.89
N ASP A 510 -7.34 -7.27 24.68
CA ASP A 510 -6.66 -8.11 25.67
C ASP A 510 -5.21 -7.66 25.88
N GLY A 511 -4.73 -7.80 27.08
CA GLY A 511 -3.36 -7.49 27.46
C GLY A 511 -2.35 -8.41 26.77
N VAL A 512 -1.13 -7.90 26.60
CA VAL A 512 -0.02 -8.62 25.96
C VAL A 512 0.55 -9.66 26.93
N ILE A 513 0.85 -10.86 26.43
CA ILE A 513 1.32 -12.00 27.23
C ILE A 513 2.86 -12.10 27.25
N VAL A 514 3.60 -11.30 26.45
CA VAL A 514 5.05 -11.42 26.26
C VAL A 514 5.77 -10.13 26.65
N GLY A 515 6.87 -10.22 27.37
CA GLY A 515 7.70 -9.09 27.78
C GLY A 515 7.21 -8.40 29.05
N LEU A 516 7.17 -7.07 29.06
CA LEU A 516 6.66 -6.30 30.19
C LEU A 516 5.15 -6.45 30.41
N GLY A 517 4.47 -7.17 29.51
CA GLY A 517 3.03 -7.37 29.57
C GLY A 517 2.23 -6.06 29.50
N SER A 518 0.94 -6.14 29.36
CA SER A 518 0.03 -4.99 29.56
C SER A 518 -1.25 -5.43 30.26
N ALA A 519 -1.86 -4.52 31.00
CA ALA A 519 -3.23 -4.70 31.46
C ALA A 519 -4.19 -4.83 30.28
N GLY A 520 -5.34 -5.43 30.48
CA GLY A 520 -6.42 -5.40 29.52
C GLY A 520 -6.96 -3.97 29.35
N GLY A 521 -7.31 -3.61 28.10
CA GLY A 521 -7.92 -2.32 27.80
C GLY A 521 -9.33 -2.21 28.37
N ALA A 522 -9.74 -1.00 28.80
CA ALA A 522 -11.10 -0.77 29.25
C ALA A 522 -12.08 -0.78 28.05
N GLY A 523 -13.28 -1.27 28.25
CA GLY A 523 -14.38 -1.11 27.30
C GLY A 523 -14.83 0.35 27.20
N GLY A 524 -15.23 0.79 26.00
CA GLY A 524 -15.79 2.10 25.76
C GLY A 524 -17.22 2.26 26.35
N ASN A 525 -17.64 3.47 26.59
CA ASN A 525 -18.96 3.77 27.14
C ASN A 525 -20.02 3.95 26.05
N ALA A 526 -21.24 3.58 26.31
CA ALA A 526 -22.40 4.04 25.55
C ALA A 526 -22.83 5.39 26.11
N LEU A 527 -22.40 6.49 25.49
CA LEU A 527 -22.67 7.84 25.99
C LEU A 527 -24.12 8.29 25.81
N GLY A 528 -24.87 7.60 24.93
CA GLY A 528 -26.19 7.97 24.46
C GLY A 528 -27.36 7.45 25.31
N LEU A 529 -28.55 7.59 24.70
CA LEU A 529 -29.78 7.06 25.29
C LEU A 529 -29.83 5.52 25.18
N PHE A 530 -29.37 5.01 24.03
CA PHE A 530 -29.42 3.59 23.69
C PHE A 530 -28.01 3.05 23.40
N GLY A 531 -27.70 1.92 23.99
CA GLY A 531 -26.43 1.22 23.70
C GLY A 531 -25.86 0.50 24.91
N HIS A 532 -25.03 -0.49 24.68
CA HIS A 532 -24.35 -1.25 25.71
C HIS A 532 -22.92 -0.74 25.89
N GLY A 533 -22.41 -0.75 27.09
CA GLY A 533 -20.97 -0.56 27.34
C GLY A 533 -20.16 -1.68 26.70
N GLY A 534 -18.97 -1.37 26.19
CA GLY A 534 -18.03 -2.35 25.68
C GLY A 534 -17.44 -3.24 26.79
N ALA A 535 -17.06 -4.47 26.46
CA ALA A 535 -16.34 -5.31 27.44
C ALA A 535 -14.92 -4.83 27.65
N GLY A 536 -14.36 -5.01 28.82
CA GLY A 536 -12.93 -4.89 29.10
C GLY A 536 -12.16 -6.09 28.54
N GLY A 537 -10.92 -5.88 28.11
CA GLY A 537 -10.01 -6.94 27.68
C GLY A 537 -9.39 -7.70 28.85
N ALA A 538 -8.98 -8.95 28.65
CA ALA A 538 -8.26 -9.75 29.66
C ALA A 538 -6.88 -9.14 29.95
N GLY A 539 -6.39 -9.31 31.18
CA GLY A 539 -5.02 -8.91 31.57
C GLY A 539 -3.96 -9.80 30.93
N GLY A 540 -2.84 -9.22 30.58
CA GLY A 540 -1.67 -9.91 30.07
C GLY A 540 -0.78 -10.50 31.19
N TYR A 541 0.43 -10.93 30.81
CA TYR A 541 1.45 -11.49 31.68
C TYR A 541 2.76 -10.70 31.54
N ASP A 542 3.33 -10.28 32.65
CA ASP A 542 4.64 -9.63 32.72
C ASP A 542 5.73 -10.67 33.01
N VAL A 543 6.61 -10.92 32.05
CA VAL A 543 7.69 -11.89 32.14
C VAL A 543 8.77 -11.46 33.14
N THR A 544 8.95 -10.16 33.38
CA THR A 544 10.02 -9.65 34.29
C THR A 544 9.65 -9.81 35.75
N THR A 545 8.42 -9.48 36.10
CA THR A 545 7.87 -9.67 37.45
C THR A 545 7.22 -11.04 37.62
N GLN A 546 7.04 -11.77 36.54
CA GLN A 546 6.33 -13.03 36.47
C GLN A 546 4.90 -12.96 37.04
N ALA A 547 4.30 -11.76 37.01
CA ALA A 547 2.98 -11.47 37.52
C ALA A 547 1.95 -11.36 36.38
N GLY A 548 0.73 -11.78 36.66
CA GLY A 548 -0.42 -11.46 35.84
C GLY A 548 -0.84 -9.99 36.03
N LEU A 549 -1.26 -9.38 34.96
CA LEU A 549 -1.72 -7.99 34.96
C LEU A 549 -3.24 -7.91 35.01
N THR A 550 -3.75 -6.73 35.41
CA THR A 550 -5.20 -6.55 35.63
C THR A 550 -6.00 -6.64 34.34
N GLY A 551 -7.19 -7.23 34.41
CA GLY A 551 -8.20 -7.10 33.35
C GLY A 551 -8.74 -5.68 33.23
N GLY A 552 -9.20 -5.30 32.05
CA GLY A 552 -9.84 -4.00 31.78
C GLY A 552 -11.23 -3.90 32.39
N ASN A 553 -11.65 -2.73 32.77
CA ASN A 553 -13.04 -2.50 33.22
C ASN A 553 -14.01 -2.50 32.03
N GLY A 554 -15.23 -2.99 32.24
CA GLY A 554 -16.33 -2.83 31.31
C GLY A 554 -16.79 -1.36 31.22
N GLY A 555 -17.25 -0.95 30.03
CA GLY A 555 -17.81 0.38 29.79
C GLY A 555 -19.24 0.54 30.35
N VAL A 556 -19.65 1.77 30.52
CA VAL A 556 -20.99 2.14 31.07
C VAL A 556 -22.05 2.00 29.96
N GLY A 557 -23.23 1.47 30.31
CA GLY A 557 -24.40 1.37 29.43
C GLY A 557 -25.14 2.71 29.24
N GLY A 558 -26.00 2.78 28.20
CA GLY A 558 -26.75 3.98 27.80
C GLY A 558 -27.74 4.49 28.86
N LYS A 559 -28.07 5.77 28.75
CA LYS A 559 -28.86 6.52 29.77
C LYS A 559 -30.34 6.14 29.81
N LEU A 560 -30.90 5.53 28.76
CA LEU A 560 -32.29 5.07 28.77
C LEU A 560 -32.33 3.54 28.76
N ILE A 561 -31.70 2.91 27.77
CA ILE A 561 -31.64 1.45 27.64
C ILE A 561 -30.21 1.04 27.31
N GLY A 562 -29.61 0.24 28.18
CA GLY A 562 -28.28 -0.31 27.91
C GLY A 562 -27.68 -1.02 29.11
N ASN A 563 -27.06 -2.17 28.85
CA ASN A 563 -26.32 -2.89 29.88
C ASN A 563 -24.91 -2.32 30.03
N GLY A 564 -24.35 -2.42 31.22
CA GLY A 564 -22.94 -2.25 31.42
C GLY A 564 -22.13 -3.34 30.70
N GLY A 565 -20.91 -3.04 30.26
CA GLY A 565 -19.97 -3.98 29.67
C GLY A 565 -19.39 -4.94 30.73
N LEU A 566 -18.95 -6.11 30.30
CA LEU A 566 -18.27 -7.08 31.17
C LEU A 566 -16.88 -6.56 31.55
N GLY A 567 -16.41 -6.84 32.76
CA GLY A 567 -14.99 -6.71 33.13
C GLY A 567 -14.16 -7.81 32.48
N GLY A 568 -12.93 -7.52 32.13
CA GLY A 568 -11.97 -8.51 31.61
C GLY A 568 -11.32 -9.31 32.75
N ASP A 569 -10.96 -10.56 32.46
CA ASP A 569 -10.28 -11.42 33.43
C ASP A 569 -8.86 -10.93 33.72
N GLY A 570 -8.36 -11.21 34.91
CA GLY A 570 -6.97 -10.96 35.27
C GLY A 570 -5.99 -11.94 34.58
N GLY A 571 -4.80 -11.48 34.26
CA GLY A 571 -3.75 -12.29 33.65
C GLY A 571 -3.17 -13.35 34.61
N ILE A 572 -2.60 -14.42 34.06
CA ILE A 572 -1.97 -15.50 34.82
C ILE A 572 -0.59 -15.03 35.31
N GLY A 573 -0.28 -15.21 36.61
CA GLY A 573 1.07 -15.07 37.19
C GLY A 573 1.76 -16.42 37.29
N LEU A 574 3.04 -16.56 36.84
CA LEU A 574 3.79 -17.79 37.01
C LEU A 574 4.46 -17.86 38.39
N ALA A 575 5.42 -17.00 38.71
CA ALA A 575 6.04 -16.91 40.02
C ALA A 575 5.54 -15.72 40.86
N GLY A 576 4.99 -14.69 40.20
CA GLY A 576 4.31 -13.56 40.83
C GLY A 576 2.82 -13.81 41.10
N THR A 577 2.14 -12.76 41.51
CA THR A 577 0.68 -12.80 41.74
C THR A 577 -0.09 -12.88 40.43
N GLY A 578 -1.25 -13.56 40.41
CA GLY A 578 -2.25 -13.39 39.35
C GLY A 578 -2.79 -11.96 39.30
N GLY A 579 -3.16 -11.49 38.10
CA GLY A 579 -3.76 -10.19 37.90
C GLY A 579 -5.17 -10.10 38.46
N ASN A 580 -5.59 -8.93 38.91
CA ASN A 580 -6.99 -8.76 39.34
C ASN A 580 -7.93 -8.71 38.12
N GLY A 581 -9.15 -9.22 38.30
CA GLY A 581 -10.20 -9.04 37.31
C GLY A 581 -10.65 -7.58 37.22
N GLY A 582 -11.06 -7.12 36.03
CA GLY A 582 -11.65 -5.81 35.81
C GLY A 582 -13.07 -5.72 36.35
N ASN A 583 -13.51 -4.54 36.72
CA ASN A 583 -14.89 -4.33 37.16
C ASN A 583 -15.86 -4.37 35.96
N GLY A 584 -17.05 -4.90 36.18
CA GLY A 584 -18.15 -4.74 35.24
C GLY A 584 -18.62 -3.29 35.19
N GLY A 585 -19.06 -2.81 34.03
CA GLY A 585 -19.62 -1.48 33.82
C GLY A 585 -21.03 -1.33 34.42
N ASP A 586 -21.39 -0.12 34.79
CA ASP A 586 -22.71 0.19 35.31
C ASP A 586 -23.75 0.31 34.17
N ALA A 587 -24.99 -0.10 34.42
CA ALA A 587 -26.15 0.37 33.69
C ALA A 587 -26.67 1.63 34.36
N VAL A 588 -26.37 2.80 33.81
CA VAL A 588 -26.77 4.10 34.41
C VAL A 588 -28.20 4.48 34.02
N GLY A 589 -28.78 3.80 33.04
CA GLY A 589 -30.09 4.12 32.47
C GLY A 589 -31.30 3.62 33.22
N VAL A 590 -32.47 3.78 32.56
CA VAL A 590 -33.73 3.33 33.11
C VAL A 590 -33.81 1.79 33.03
N ILE A 591 -33.41 1.20 31.90
CA ILE A 591 -33.49 -0.28 31.68
C ILE A 591 -32.08 -0.76 31.32
N GLY A 592 -31.56 -1.71 32.10
CA GLY A 592 -30.29 -2.37 31.80
C GLY A 592 -29.69 -3.08 32.99
N ASN A 593 -28.95 -4.13 32.74
CA ASN A 593 -28.25 -4.89 33.77
C ASN A 593 -26.82 -4.33 33.91
N GLY A 594 -26.28 -4.35 35.10
CA GLY A 594 -24.85 -4.13 35.31
C GLY A 594 -24.03 -5.24 34.68
N GLY A 595 -22.82 -4.91 34.20
CA GLY A 595 -21.86 -5.87 33.69
C GLY A 595 -21.28 -6.76 34.79
N VAL A 596 -20.95 -8.00 34.45
CA VAL A 596 -20.26 -8.93 35.36
C VAL A 596 -18.82 -8.48 35.54
N GLY A 597 -18.25 -8.59 36.71
CA GLY A 597 -16.84 -8.41 36.99
C GLY A 597 -16.00 -9.57 36.43
N GLY A 598 -14.80 -9.29 35.93
CA GLY A 598 -13.87 -10.30 35.44
C GLY A 598 -13.32 -11.18 36.58
N ALA A 599 -12.97 -12.43 36.30
CA ALA A 599 -12.30 -13.30 37.25
C ALA A 599 -10.87 -12.82 37.55
N GLY A 600 -10.39 -13.08 38.74
CA GLY A 600 -8.97 -12.92 39.08
C GLY A 600 -8.11 -13.95 38.34
N GLY A 601 -6.91 -13.57 37.95
CA GLY A 601 -5.94 -14.43 37.26
C GLY A 601 -5.31 -15.45 38.25
N VAL A 602 -4.92 -16.59 37.72
CA VAL A 602 -4.25 -17.66 38.46
C VAL A 602 -2.81 -17.22 38.86
N GLY A 603 -2.41 -17.41 40.09
CA GLY A 603 -1.00 -17.32 40.54
C GLY A 603 -0.42 -18.74 40.66
N ALA A 604 0.35 -19.20 39.66
CA ALA A 604 0.81 -20.61 39.64
C ALA A 604 1.71 -20.98 40.83
N PHE A 605 2.65 -20.11 41.21
CA PHE A 605 3.48 -20.22 42.41
C PHE A 605 3.32 -19.05 43.38
N GLY A 606 2.52 -18.01 42.97
CA GLY A 606 2.16 -16.84 43.79
C GLY A 606 0.71 -16.86 44.25
N SER A 607 0.23 -15.74 44.80
CA SER A 607 -1.17 -15.59 45.16
C SER A 607 -2.02 -15.35 43.88
N GLY A 608 -3.27 -15.87 43.92
CA GLY A 608 -4.24 -15.54 42.88
C GLY A 608 -4.61 -14.07 42.90
N GLY A 609 -5.10 -13.56 41.79
CA GLY A 609 -5.70 -12.23 41.70
C GLY A 609 -7.09 -12.16 42.32
N THR A 610 -7.54 -10.99 42.77
CA THR A 610 -8.93 -10.76 43.21
C THR A 610 -9.88 -10.69 42.04
N GLY A 611 -11.11 -11.14 42.25
CA GLY A 611 -12.17 -10.94 41.27
C GLY A 611 -12.57 -9.46 41.18
N GLY A 612 -13.01 -9.03 39.96
CA GLY A 612 -13.55 -7.70 39.73
C GLY A 612 -14.99 -7.56 40.27
N ASN A 613 -15.38 -6.36 40.64
CA ASN A 613 -16.73 -6.09 41.10
C ASN A 613 -17.73 -6.10 39.95
N GLY A 614 -18.95 -6.55 40.17
CA GLY A 614 -20.07 -6.38 39.27
C GLY A 614 -20.56 -4.94 39.22
N GLY A 615 -21.00 -4.50 38.03
CA GLY A 615 -21.57 -3.18 37.84
C GLY A 615 -23.00 -3.04 38.40
N ALA A 616 -23.43 -1.83 38.73
CA ALA A 616 -24.78 -1.54 39.18
C ALA A 616 -25.80 -1.67 38.03
N GLY A 617 -27.01 -2.17 38.34
CA GLY A 617 -28.15 -2.21 37.43
C GLY A 617 -28.76 -0.82 37.21
N GLY A 618 -29.52 -0.66 36.12
CA GLY A 618 -30.38 0.51 35.86
C GLY A 618 -31.55 0.63 36.87
N ALA A 619 -32.48 1.55 36.63
CA ALA A 619 -33.67 1.63 37.44
C ALA A 619 -34.47 0.29 37.40
N VAL A 620 -34.57 -0.31 36.24
CA VAL A 620 -35.11 -1.67 36.00
C VAL A 620 -33.97 -2.51 35.42
N GLY A 621 -33.47 -3.44 36.21
CA GLY A 621 -32.35 -4.31 35.81
C GLY A 621 -31.57 -4.84 37.01
N ASN A 622 -30.90 -5.94 36.79
CA ASN A 622 -30.13 -6.61 37.82
C ASN A 622 -28.73 -5.96 37.96
N GLY A 623 -28.18 -6.05 39.14
CA GLY A 623 -26.72 -5.83 39.32
C GLY A 623 -25.95 -6.96 38.64
N GLY A 624 -24.75 -6.68 38.16
CA GLY A 624 -23.80 -7.68 37.63
C GLY A 624 -23.21 -8.51 38.77
N ALA A 625 -22.92 -9.78 38.50
CA ALA A 625 -22.19 -10.61 39.48
C ALA A 625 -20.74 -10.11 39.65
N GLY A 626 -20.17 -10.29 40.81
CA GLY A 626 -18.72 -10.15 41.02
C GLY A 626 -17.97 -11.32 40.39
N GLY A 627 -16.74 -11.09 39.95
CA GLY A 627 -15.85 -12.14 39.42
C GLY A 627 -15.26 -12.99 40.56
N ASP A 628 -14.97 -14.24 40.26
CA ASP A 628 -14.32 -15.13 41.22
C ASP A 628 -12.83 -14.76 41.39
N ALA A 629 -12.27 -15.06 42.53
CA ALA A 629 -10.83 -14.97 42.75
C ALA A 629 -10.05 -16.02 41.93
N GLY A 630 -8.85 -15.65 41.50
CA GLY A 630 -7.95 -16.56 40.82
C GLY A 630 -7.34 -17.58 41.80
N SER A 631 -7.15 -18.84 41.36
CA SER A 631 -6.48 -19.85 42.18
C SER A 631 -5.03 -19.47 42.49
N SER A 632 -4.54 -19.94 43.66
CA SER A 632 -3.22 -19.60 44.18
C SER A 632 -2.40 -20.87 44.37
N GLY A 633 -1.21 -20.95 43.75
CA GLY A 633 -0.31 -22.11 43.90
C GLY A 633 0.37 -22.14 45.25
N ASN A 634 0.54 -21.00 45.91
CA ASN A 634 1.12 -20.90 47.26
C ASN A 634 0.04 -20.94 48.37
N LEU A 635 -1.18 -21.28 48.06
CA LEU A 635 -2.31 -21.32 48.97
C LEU A 635 -2.62 -20.00 49.71
N SER A 636 -2.17 -18.88 49.17
CA SER A 636 -2.50 -17.55 49.71
C SER A 636 -3.96 -17.19 49.42
N PRO A 637 -4.63 -16.52 50.36
CA PRO A 637 -6.01 -16.11 50.19
C PRO A 637 -6.15 -15.03 49.10
N ALA A 638 -7.15 -15.18 48.22
CA ALA A 638 -7.59 -14.12 47.28
C ALA A 638 -9.10 -13.95 47.37
N GLY A 639 -9.56 -12.70 47.35
CA GLY A 639 -10.99 -12.36 47.51
C GLY A 639 -11.77 -12.34 46.20
N GLY A 640 -13.01 -12.77 46.26
CA GLY A 640 -13.97 -12.60 45.18
C GLY A 640 -14.43 -11.12 45.07
N GLY A 641 -14.87 -10.72 43.87
CA GLY A 641 -15.45 -9.39 43.61
C GLY A 641 -16.85 -9.25 44.20
N LYS A 642 -17.23 -8.04 44.54
CA LYS A 642 -18.59 -7.76 45.03
C LYS A 642 -19.61 -7.80 43.91
N GLY A 643 -20.81 -8.28 44.21
CA GLY A 643 -21.96 -8.13 43.31
C GLY A 643 -22.42 -6.67 43.19
N GLY A 644 -22.91 -6.28 42.01
CA GLY A 644 -23.47 -4.96 41.75
C GLY A 644 -24.89 -4.80 42.34
N ASN A 645 -25.24 -3.59 42.67
CA ASN A 645 -26.57 -3.28 43.26
C ASN A 645 -27.63 -3.10 42.16
N ALA A 646 -28.85 -3.57 42.37
CA ALA A 646 -30.01 -3.14 41.61
C ALA A 646 -30.57 -1.83 42.24
N LYS A 647 -31.31 -0.99 41.46
CA LYS A 647 -31.84 0.30 41.94
C LYS A 647 -33.30 0.21 42.39
N LEU A 648 -34.26 0.16 41.45
CA LEU A 648 -35.70 0.12 41.79
C LEU A 648 -36.27 -1.26 41.66
N VAL A 649 -36.06 -1.91 40.50
CA VAL A 649 -36.58 -3.25 40.20
C VAL A 649 -35.47 -4.10 39.63
N GLY A 650 -35.16 -5.19 40.28
CA GLY A 650 -34.14 -6.16 39.85
C GLY A 650 -33.41 -6.77 41.04
N ASN A 651 -32.72 -7.88 40.80
CA ASN A 651 -31.92 -8.55 41.80
C ASN A 651 -30.55 -7.92 41.92
N GLY A 652 -29.98 -7.89 43.11
CA GLY A 652 -28.55 -7.61 43.29
C GLY A 652 -27.74 -8.75 42.62
N GLY A 653 -26.56 -8.44 42.11
CA GLY A 653 -25.62 -9.42 41.59
C GLY A 653 -25.03 -10.28 42.72
N ASP A 654 -24.73 -11.53 42.45
CA ASP A 654 -24.02 -12.39 43.41
C ASP A 654 -22.58 -11.93 43.57
N GLY A 655 -21.98 -12.11 44.74
CA GLY A 655 -20.55 -11.95 44.97
C GLY A 655 -19.76 -13.11 44.37
N GLY A 656 -18.55 -12.83 43.88
CA GLY A 656 -17.62 -13.86 43.39
C GLY A 656 -17.03 -14.69 44.52
N ALA A 657 -16.62 -15.92 44.19
CA ALA A 657 -15.98 -16.82 45.16
C ALA A 657 -14.57 -16.33 45.57
N GLY A 658 -14.24 -16.44 46.86
CA GLY A 658 -12.86 -16.36 47.32
C GLY A 658 -12.15 -17.72 47.19
N VAL A 659 -10.84 -17.77 47.37
CA VAL A 659 -10.04 -18.98 47.34
C VAL A 659 -9.10 -19.03 48.54
N PHE A 660 -8.80 -20.22 49.02
CA PHE A 660 -7.82 -20.49 50.13
C PHE A 660 -8.06 -19.65 51.39
N GLY A 661 -9.33 -19.47 51.81
CA GLY A 661 -9.70 -18.65 52.94
C GLY A 661 -9.74 -17.15 52.68
N GLY A 662 -9.62 -16.74 51.42
CA GLY A 662 -9.99 -15.40 51.00
C GLY A 662 -11.50 -15.20 51.10
N LEU A 663 -11.94 -13.97 51.44
CA LEU A 663 -13.37 -13.67 51.58
C LEU A 663 -14.05 -13.74 50.23
N GLY A 664 -15.18 -14.41 50.12
CA GLY A 664 -16.08 -14.22 48.97
C GLY A 664 -16.57 -12.79 48.94
N GLY A 665 -16.90 -12.31 47.71
CA GLY A 665 -17.48 -10.99 47.55
C GLY A 665 -18.87 -10.86 48.18
N ASP A 666 -19.20 -9.70 48.72
CA ASP A 666 -20.56 -9.42 49.19
C ASP A 666 -21.55 -9.44 47.99
N GLY A 667 -22.70 -10.01 48.15
CA GLY A 667 -23.81 -9.87 47.20
C GLY A 667 -24.31 -8.44 47.14
N GLY A 668 -24.73 -7.99 45.95
CA GLY A 668 -25.33 -6.68 45.74
C GLY A 668 -26.74 -6.53 46.37
N THR A 669 -27.15 -5.33 46.66
CA THR A 669 -28.50 -5.05 47.18
C THR A 669 -29.56 -5.26 46.09
N GLY A 670 -30.68 -5.85 46.43
CA GLY A 670 -31.88 -5.92 45.57
C GLY A 670 -32.52 -4.55 45.38
N GLY A 671 -33.38 -4.43 44.37
CA GLY A 671 -34.10 -3.20 44.05
C GLY A 671 -35.06 -2.76 45.19
N GLN A 672 -35.22 -1.47 45.34
CA GLN A 672 -36.04 -0.87 46.41
C GLN A 672 -37.54 -1.25 46.35
N LEU A 673 -38.05 -1.50 45.14
CA LEU A 673 -39.49 -1.91 44.94
C LEU A 673 -39.63 -3.40 44.85
N PHE A 674 -38.79 -4.06 44.02
CA PHE A 674 -38.79 -5.51 43.82
C PHE A 674 -37.37 -5.99 43.50
N GLY A 675 -36.99 -7.08 44.13
CA GLY A 675 -35.73 -7.78 43.86
C GLY A 675 -35.10 -8.39 45.11
N ASN A 676 -34.38 -9.45 44.92
CA ASN A 676 -33.62 -10.09 45.99
C ASN A 676 -32.21 -9.54 46.07
N MET A 677 -31.63 -9.56 47.26
CA MET A 677 -30.19 -9.38 47.40
C MET A 677 -29.46 -10.52 46.66
N GLY A 678 -28.29 -10.22 46.09
CA GLY A 678 -27.37 -11.22 45.58
C GLY A 678 -26.81 -12.07 46.72
N LEU A 679 -26.44 -13.28 46.41
CA LEU A 679 -25.74 -14.17 47.34
C LEU A 679 -24.34 -13.70 47.58
N ASN A 680 -23.83 -13.83 48.82
CA ASN A 680 -22.40 -13.65 49.06
C ASN A 680 -21.64 -14.82 48.43
N GLY A 681 -20.48 -14.50 47.80
CA GLY A 681 -19.62 -15.56 47.30
C GLY A 681 -19.07 -16.46 48.41
N PRO A 682 -18.85 -17.75 48.16
CA PRO A 682 -18.20 -18.63 49.12
C PRO A 682 -16.75 -18.17 49.36
N ALA A 683 -16.21 -18.42 50.54
CA ALA A 683 -14.83 -18.15 50.93
C ALA A 683 -13.83 -19.18 50.41
#